data_a232c1f96f9955c66b1ffa6c57cfe42b
#
_entry.id   a232c1f96f9955c66b1ffa6c57cfe42b
#
_cell.length_a   1.000
_cell.length_b   1.000
_cell.length_c   1.000
_cell.angle_alpha   90.00
_cell.angle_beta   90.00
_cell.angle_gamma   90.00
#
_symmetry.space_group_name_H-M   'P 1'
#
loop_
_entity.id
_entity.type
_entity.pdbx_description
1 polymer ?
#
loop_
_entity_poly.entity_id
_entity_poly.type
_entity_poly.pdbx_seq_one_letter_code
_entity_poly.pdbx_strand_id
1 'polypeptide(L)'
;MQNWVLLLFYFFWAFLMNAQNQLPLANASLEEIEPGTNNFVYWSNLQTNGGQVNYSIETENLIPGSSRAQKSEIISLGSNGWHVKTQSDYLFQVQSGQQYTVRFWAKVEGDNQATMKVVFQSEVQGSYQGNNKTINENWQQFSHTFTVSDDSDLNRLSFWYMDSGVTYYLDQVEVVVGKTISLNEAITYQEVDGFGAGIKRRTEHLYDLEVSLRNQIETLAFQDLEVNMIRFFIYHDLEDPNDNNNPFTLNQSALDWTRYDSNPNNWRTRYIGEALNNAFSLSINGFDHIIGNCNSAPAWMKTNGSHTNGGTLIPGFEDEYSEFLIGFLTGMSSRYNIDVTAISPTNEPDFEVSYESMNTTPEELSSILINLNNRLDDEGFSQVKVISPECFRVDSDNPSKSTTNYVNTMFEDPNVLQAVDIVATHPYQSSVTQDQWSNLKDASLEKPIWVTEAGNLGSPYTNMADASYHIERIIDGFNHGGLTAYMFHLFYEQHDYDNEISSSALVLWDSNNNILLPKRYYVFKHFANLVKGGYQRIHSSGFNNDLKIIAFKSHDDSKVIVNLFSEGSLSNVNIEIPEGAISVEHFVTSDQDENFSLITTDIFDLDNNYMSLNLGAMSMHSFVFSIDSSLSSNNDFLLDSNKVILFPNPAKSQLELSFRLSLERELIIYDVNGLEVLKKTYPKSNKIILNTEFLSSCCYSFSWRWWSK
;
A
#
# COMPACT_ATOMS: atom_id res chain seq x y z
N MET A 1 -14.15 60.20 14.34
CA MET A 1 -15.21 59.22 14.13
C MET A 1 -15.18 58.68 12.69
N GLN A 2 -14.05 58.17 12.25
CA GLN A 2 -13.91 57.66 10.86
C GLN A 2 -13.02 56.42 10.69
N ASN A 3 -12.64 55.74 11.79
CA ASN A 3 -11.74 54.58 11.73
C ASN A 3 -12.34 53.27 12.29
N TRP A 4 -13.68 53.18 12.46
CA TRP A 4 -14.35 51.99 13.03
C TRP A 4 -15.24 51.24 12.03
N VAL A 5 -15.37 51.72 10.78
CA VAL A 5 -16.25 51.09 9.78
C VAL A 5 -15.47 50.10 8.86
N LEU A 6 -14.15 50.21 8.79
CA LEU A 6 -13.36 49.33 7.92
C LEU A 6 -12.94 47.99 8.54
N LEU A 7 -13.03 47.81 9.86
CA LEU A 7 -12.73 46.55 10.56
C LEU A 7 -13.90 45.58 10.60
N LEU A 8 -15.12 46.01 10.37
CA LEU A 8 -16.31 45.15 10.35
C LEU A 8 -16.56 44.47 9.00
N PHE A 9 -15.97 44.97 7.91
CA PHE A 9 -16.10 44.33 6.59
C PHE A 9 -15.09 43.20 6.35
N TYR A 10 -13.95 43.20 7.03
CA TYR A 10 -12.97 42.11 6.93
C TYR A 10 -13.31 40.89 7.78
N PHE A 11 -14.11 41.04 8.85
CA PHE A 11 -14.56 39.91 9.69
C PHE A 11 -15.77 39.16 9.10
N PHE A 12 -16.52 39.78 8.17
CA PHE A 12 -17.68 39.12 7.55
C PHE A 12 -17.31 38.27 6.31
N TRP A 13 -16.10 38.45 5.74
CA TRP A 13 -15.62 37.64 4.62
C TRP A 13 -14.83 36.40 5.03
N ALA A 14 -14.37 36.32 6.27
CA ALA A 14 -13.68 35.14 6.80
C ALA A 14 -14.64 34.06 7.32
N PHE A 15 -15.94 34.36 7.44
CA PHE A 15 -16.96 33.39 7.93
C PHE A 15 -17.79 32.73 6.82
N LEU A 16 -17.47 32.97 5.53
CA LEU A 16 -18.20 32.38 4.41
C LEU A 16 -17.35 31.37 3.59
N MET A 17 -16.22 30.93 4.11
CA MET A 17 -15.36 29.94 3.44
C MET A 17 -15.41 28.53 4.07
N ASN A 18 -16.46 28.20 4.83
CA ASN A 18 -16.74 26.83 5.27
C ASN A 18 -18.11 26.37 4.75
N ALA A 19 -18.29 26.34 3.44
CA ALA A 19 -19.48 25.77 2.84
C ALA A 19 -19.12 24.86 1.67
N GLN A 20 -19.24 23.57 1.93
CA GLN A 20 -19.44 22.49 0.97
C GLN A 20 -18.33 22.30 -0.07
N ASN A 21 -17.44 21.33 0.19
CA ASN A 21 -16.58 20.73 -0.85
C ASN A 21 -17.37 19.89 -1.88
N GLN A 22 -18.66 19.67 -1.66
CA GLN A 22 -19.51 18.92 -2.58
C GLN A 22 -20.42 19.85 -3.37
N LEU A 23 -20.41 19.77 -4.69
CA LEU A 23 -21.39 20.44 -5.52
C LEU A 23 -22.74 19.72 -5.36
N PRO A 24 -23.83 20.44 -5.11
CA PRO A 24 -25.14 19.82 -5.00
C PRO A 24 -25.61 19.35 -6.38
N LEU A 25 -25.30 18.11 -6.72
CA LEU A 25 -25.87 17.46 -7.89
C LEU A 25 -27.20 16.84 -7.50
N ALA A 26 -28.29 17.32 -8.06
CA ALA A 26 -29.63 16.85 -7.69
C ALA A 26 -29.81 15.37 -8.09
N ASN A 27 -30.37 14.56 -7.17
CA ASN A 27 -30.56 13.11 -7.32
C ASN A 27 -29.30 12.38 -7.77
N ALA A 28 -28.17 12.73 -7.19
CA ALA A 28 -26.86 12.18 -7.52
C ALA A 28 -26.76 10.67 -7.27
N SER A 29 -27.48 10.16 -6.27
CA SER A 29 -27.58 8.74 -5.94
C SER A 29 -28.45 7.92 -6.91
N LEU A 30 -29.12 8.54 -7.87
CA LEU A 30 -30.03 7.90 -8.83
C LEU A 30 -31.16 7.07 -8.16
N GLU A 31 -31.75 7.59 -7.08
CA GLU A 31 -32.81 6.91 -6.32
C GLU A 31 -34.22 7.44 -6.60
N GLU A 32 -34.37 8.70 -7.04
CA GLU A 32 -35.66 9.32 -7.31
C GLU A 32 -36.05 9.18 -8.78
N ILE A 33 -37.24 8.62 -9.06
CA ILE A 33 -37.76 8.38 -10.40
C ILE A 33 -38.89 9.35 -10.71
N GLU A 34 -38.99 9.81 -11.96
CA GLU A 34 -40.15 10.53 -12.46
C GLU A 34 -41.40 9.63 -12.49
N PRO A 35 -42.50 10.04 -11.88
CA PRO A 35 -43.69 9.21 -11.81
C PRO A 35 -44.19 8.73 -13.19
N GLY A 36 -44.27 7.40 -13.37
CA GLY A 36 -44.76 6.77 -14.58
C GLY A 36 -43.77 6.71 -15.75
N THR A 37 -42.48 6.97 -15.48
CA THR A 37 -41.38 6.90 -16.46
C THR A 37 -40.28 5.95 -16.00
N ASN A 38 -39.29 5.73 -16.87
CA ASN A 38 -38.03 5.05 -16.55
C ASN A 38 -36.86 6.07 -16.43
N ASN A 39 -37.15 7.33 -16.14
CA ASN A 39 -36.16 8.36 -16.00
C ASN A 39 -35.94 8.69 -14.53
N PHE A 40 -34.70 8.98 -14.17
CA PHE A 40 -34.39 9.56 -12.86
C PHE A 40 -34.67 11.06 -12.86
N VAL A 41 -35.24 11.55 -11.78
CA VAL A 41 -35.48 12.99 -11.58
C VAL A 41 -34.17 13.75 -11.72
N TYR A 42 -34.17 14.85 -12.50
CA TYR A 42 -32.99 15.66 -12.81
C TYR A 42 -31.92 14.98 -13.70
N TRP A 43 -32.26 13.88 -14.35
CA TRP A 43 -31.38 13.19 -15.30
C TRP A 43 -32.10 12.92 -16.61
N SER A 44 -31.42 13.22 -17.71
CA SER A 44 -31.93 12.98 -19.07
C SER A 44 -31.14 11.85 -19.73
N ASN A 45 -31.87 10.94 -20.34
CA ASN A 45 -31.36 9.89 -21.19
C ASN A 45 -31.52 10.30 -22.67
N LEU A 46 -30.41 10.44 -23.41
CA LEU A 46 -30.42 10.99 -24.76
C LEU A 46 -29.96 9.97 -25.80
N GLN A 47 -30.70 9.96 -26.93
CA GLN A 47 -30.30 9.27 -28.15
C GLN A 47 -30.58 10.18 -29.36
N THR A 48 -29.54 10.42 -30.16
CA THR A 48 -29.59 11.35 -31.30
C THR A 48 -28.83 10.81 -32.50
N ASN A 49 -29.04 11.38 -33.68
CA ASN A 49 -28.28 11.10 -34.91
C ASN A 49 -28.12 9.60 -35.25
N GLY A 50 -29.16 8.82 -35.09
CA GLY A 50 -29.17 7.38 -35.39
C GLY A 50 -28.67 6.50 -34.23
N GLY A 51 -28.34 7.07 -33.09
CA GLY A 51 -28.11 6.32 -31.86
C GLY A 51 -29.40 5.64 -31.39
N GLN A 52 -29.31 4.40 -30.91
CA GLN A 52 -30.43 3.63 -30.39
C GLN A 52 -30.04 2.99 -29.07
N VAL A 53 -30.81 3.21 -28.02
CA VAL A 53 -30.59 2.67 -26.69
C VAL A 53 -31.90 2.40 -25.96
N ASN A 54 -31.97 1.30 -25.23
CA ASN A 54 -33.07 1.01 -24.31
C ASN A 54 -32.64 1.44 -22.90
N TYR A 55 -33.23 2.52 -22.41
CA TYR A 55 -33.01 2.98 -21.04
C TYR A 55 -34.06 2.35 -20.10
N SER A 56 -33.57 1.85 -18.96
CA SER A 56 -34.44 1.26 -17.93
C SER A 56 -33.79 1.44 -16.54
N ILE A 57 -34.52 1.08 -15.51
CA ILE A 57 -34.08 1.11 -14.14
C ILE A 57 -33.71 -0.32 -13.70
N GLU A 58 -32.51 -0.50 -13.22
CA GLU A 58 -32.09 -1.73 -12.55
C GLU A 58 -32.53 -1.69 -11.08
N THR A 59 -33.05 -2.81 -10.57
CA THR A 59 -33.47 -2.97 -9.17
C THR A 59 -32.90 -4.24 -8.52
N GLU A 60 -32.12 -5.01 -9.28
CA GLU A 60 -31.43 -6.22 -8.85
C GLU A 60 -29.92 -6.04 -9.06
N ASN A 61 -29.09 -6.80 -8.39
CA ASN A 61 -27.62 -6.73 -8.55
C ASN A 61 -27.03 -5.31 -8.41
N LEU A 62 -27.47 -4.58 -7.39
CA LEU A 62 -27.08 -3.22 -7.07
C LEU A 62 -25.84 -3.19 -6.19
N ILE A 63 -25.22 -2.02 -6.09
CA ILE A 63 -24.18 -1.76 -5.06
C ILE A 63 -24.83 -1.70 -3.66
N PRO A 64 -24.09 -2.03 -2.60
CA PRO A 64 -24.60 -1.91 -1.23
C PRO A 64 -25.11 -0.49 -0.93
N GLY A 65 -26.29 -0.40 -0.35
CA GLY A 65 -26.92 0.88 0.00
C GLY A 65 -27.71 1.56 -1.11
N SER A 66 -27.74 1.04 -2.33
CA SER A 66 -28.57 1.50 -3.44
C SER A 66 -29.84 0.67 -3.58
N SER A 67 -30.94 1.29 -4.03
CA SER A 67 -32.18 0.61 -4.37
C SER A 67 -32.46 0.60 -5.88
N ARG A 68 -31.71 1.38 -6.66
CA ARG A 68 -31.84 1.52 -8.12
C ARG A 68 -30.54 1.91 -8.77
N ALA A 69 -30.39 1.59 -10.06
CA ALA A 69 -29.30 2.08 -10.90
C ALA A 69 -29.82 2.36 -12.33
N GLN A 70 -29.18 3.27 -13.06
CA GLN A 70 -29.44 3.50 -14.47
C GLN A 70 -28.93 2.30 -15.28
N LYS A 71 -29.80 1.67 -16.05
CA LYS A 71 -29.45 0.61 -17.02
C LYS A 71 -29.60 1.16 -18.43
N SER A 72 -28.57 0.98 -19.28
CA SER A 72 -28.51 1.50 -20.65
C SER A 72 -28.03 0.40 -21.60
N GLU A 73 -28.94 -0.22 -22.33
CA GLU A 73 -28.65 -1.22 -23.35
C GLU A 73 -28.39 -0.53 -24.71
N ILE A 74 -27.12 -0.46 -25.13
CA ILE A 74 -26.71 0.27 -26.32
C ILE A 74 -26.83 -0.60 -27.55
N ILE A 75 -27.83 -0.30 -28.41
CA ILE A 75 -28.06 -0.99 -29.67
C ILE A 75 -27.14 -0.41 -30.76
N SER A 76 -27.08 0.92 -30.85
CA SER A 76 -26.29 1.65 -31.85
C SER A 76 -25.81 2.98 -31.29
N LEU A 77 -24.56 3.34 -31.52
CA LEU A 77 -23.99 4.65 -31.11
C LEU A 77 -24.36 5.80 -32.05
N GLY A 78 -24.91 5.53 -33.22
CA GLY A 78 -25.04 6.50 -34.27
C GLY A 78 -23.67 6.83 -34.91
N SER A 79 -23.45 8.10 -35.31
CA SER A 79 -22.20 8.51 -35.95
C SER A 79 -21.08 8.86 -34.97
N ASN A 80 -21.40 9.05 -33.68
CA ASN A 80 -20.41 9.35 -32.60
C ASN A 80 -20.93 8.82 -31.25
N GLY A 81 -20.00 8.43 -30.35
CA GLY A 81 -20.33 7.92 -29.02
C GLY A 81 -21.15 8.87 -28.13
N TRP A 82 -21.00 10.21 -28.31
CA TRP A 82 -21.75 11.19 -27.55
C TRP A 82 -23.23 11.35 -27.98
N HIS A 83 -23.67 10.63 -29.01
CA HIS A 83 -25.07 10.62 -29.44
C HIS A 83 -25.97 9.76 -28.53
N VAL A 84 -25.38 8.87 -27.73
CA VAL A 84 -26.08 8.11 -26.69
C VAL A 84 -25.39 8.38 -25.34
N LYS A 85 -26.15 8.94 -24.40
CA LYS A 85 -25.60 9.37 -23.12
C LYS A 85 -26.67 9.53 -22.04
N THR A 86 -26.24 9.44 -20.79
CA THR A 86 -26.99 9.92 -19.62
C THR A 86 -26.35 11.21 -19.14
N GLN A 87 -27.14 12.24 -18.84
CA GLN A 87 -26.62 13.53 -18.38
C GLN A 87 -27.48 14.14 -17.29
N SER A 88 -26.89 14.97 -16.43
CA SER A 88 -27.63 15.78 -15.46
C SER A 88 -28.41 16.89 -16.15
N ASP A 89 -29.65 17.12 -15.74
CA ASP A 89 -30.45 18.30 -16.12
C ASP A 89 -30.19 19.46 -15.15
N TYR A 90 -29.69 19.18 -13.97
CA TYR A 90 -29.30 20.18 -13.00
C TYR A 90 -28.02 20.86 -13.48
N LEU A 91 -28.05 22.19 -13.55
CA LEU A 91 -26.92 23.02 -13.92
C LEU A 91 -26.25 23.56 -12.66
N PHE A 92 -24.94 23.60 -12.63
CA PHE A 92 -24.16 24.07 -11.49
C PHE A 92 -23.06 25.04 -11.91
N GLN A 93 -22.64 25.88 -10.96
CA GLN A 93 -21.58 26.87 -11.15
C GLN A 93 -20.21 26.25 -10.95
N VAL A 94 -19.24 26.67 -11.78
CA VAL A 94 -17.82 26.34 -11.62
C VAL A 94 -16.98 27.63 -11.54
N GLN A 95 -15.77 27.50 -11.02
CA GLN A 95 -14.81 28.60 -10.89
C GLN A 95 -13.53 28.28 -11.67
N SER A 96 -13.06 29.23 -12.44
CA SER A 96 -11.82 29.13 -13.22
C SER A 96 -10.63 28.81 -12.33
N GLY A 97 -9.79 27.86 -12.76
CA GLY A 97 -8.64 27.36 -12.02
C GLY A 97 -8.96 26.32 -10.95
N GLN A 98 -10.24 26.11 -10.62
CA GLN A 98 -10.66 25.12 -9.63
C GLN A 98 -10.71 23.71 -10.24
N GLN A 99 -10.35 22.73 -9.46
CA GLN A 99 -10.51 21.32 -9.78
C GLN A 99 -11.84 20.79 -9.26
N TYR A 100 -12.45 19.88 -10.02
CA TYR A 100 -13.68 19.18 -9.68
C TYR A 100 -13.49 17.70 -9.95
N THR A 101 -13.69 16.86 -8.95
CA THR A 101 -13.62 15.41 -9.10
C THR A 101 -15.02 14.83 -9.21
N VAL A 102 -15.30 14.12 -10.30
CA VAL A 102 -16.52 13.33 -10.50
C VAL A 102 -16.22 11.90 -10.07
N ARG A 103 -17.04 11.33 -9.20
CA ARG A 103 -17.03 9.91 -8.82
C ARG A 103 -18.35 9.27 -9.23
N PHE A 104 -18.29 8.00 -9.62
CA PHE A 104 -19.49 7.24 -10.00
C PHE A 104 -19.20 5.75 -9.94
N TRP A 105 -20.23 4.97 -9.74
CA TRP A 105 -20.17 3.52 -9.86
C TRP A 105 -20.68 3.08 -11.22
N ALA A 106 -19.98 2.12 -11.84
CA ALA A 106 -20.39 1.56 -13.11
C ALA A 106 -20.00 0.09 -13.24
N LYS A 107 -20.76 -0.64 -14.04
CA LYS A 107 -20.46 -2.00 -14.54
C LYS A 107 -21.05 -2.21 -15.92
N VAL A 108 -20.70 -3.30 -16.60
CA VAL A 108 -21.35 -3.80 -17.80
C VAL A 108 -21.95 -5.18 -17.57
N GLU A 109 -22.86 -5.62 -18.45
CA GLU A 109 -23.48 -6.94 -18.36
C GLU A 109 -22.64 -8.02 -19.06
N GLY A 110 -22.47 -9.18 -18.41
CA GLY A 110 -21.72 -10.33 -18.93
C GLY A 110 -20.20 -10.14 -18.85
N ASP A 111 -19.44 -11.09 -19.38
CA ASP A 111 -17.97 -11.13 -19.38
C ASP A 111 -17.33 -10.12 -20.37
N ASN A 112 -17.98 -8.97 -20.57
CA ASN A 112 -17.55 -7.95 -21.52
C ASN A 112 -16.73 -6.85 -20.80
N GLN A 113 -15.82 -6.26 -21.56
CA GLN A 113 -15.25 -4.96 -21.22
C GLN A 113 -15.79 -3.90 -22.18
N ALA A 114 -16.09 -2.72 -21.66
CA ALA A 114 -16.59 -1.62 -22.48
C ALA A 114 -16.06 -0.28 -22.00
N THR A 115 -16.15 0.73 -22.86
CA THR A 115 -15.61 2.05 -22.61
C THR A 115 -16.71 3.04 -22.26
N MET A 116 -16.52 3.80 -21.19
CA MET A 116 -17.36 4.94 -20.83
C MET A 116 -16.51 6.19 -20.72
N LYS A 117 -17.05 7.34 -21.11
CA LYS A 117 -16.38 8.64 -20.94
C LYS A 117 -17.25 9.55 -20.09
N VAL A 118 -16.68 10.10 -19.03
CA VAL A 118 -17.29 11.18 -18.25
C VAL A 118 -16.92 12.54 -18.86
N VAL A 119 -17.86 13.44 -18.96
CA VAL A 119 -17.70 14.75 -19.61
C VAL A 119 -18.38 15.82 -18.78
N PHE A 120 -17.63 16.84 -18.50
CA PHE A 120 -18.09 18.05 -17.85
C PHE A 120 -18.38 19.10 -18.93
N GLN A 121 -19.65 19.43 -19.15
CA GLN A 121 -20.07 20.31 -20.22
C GLN A 121 -20.27 21.74 -19.70
N SER A 122 -19.55 22.69 -20.29
CA SER A 122 -19.68 24.13 -20.07
C SER A 122 -20.28 24.79 -21.30
N GLU A 123 -21.17 25.75 -21.14
CA GLU A 123 -21.68 26.54 -22.25
C GLU A 123 -20.61 27.52 -22.82
N VAL A 124 -19.62 27.88 -22.01
CA VAL A 124 -18.54 28.81 -22.42
C VAL A 124 -17.45 28.08 -23.19
N GLN A 125 -16.94 26.96 -22.64
CA GLN A 125 -15.81 26.20 -23.22
C GLN A 125 -16.26 24.99 -24.05
N GLY A 126 -17.56 24.69 -24.07
CA GLY A 126 -18.10 23.52 -24.72
C GLY A 126 -18.00 22.25 -23.89
N SER A 127 -16.84 21.65 -23.75
CA SER A 127 -16.71 20.46 -22.88
C SER A 127 -15.30 20.21 -22.39
N TYR A 128 -15.19 19.81 -21.13
CA TYR A 128 -14.02 19.18 -20.54
C TYR A 128 -14.22 17.67 -20.60
N GLN A 129 -13.42 16.97 -21.41
CA GLN A 129 -13.57 15.54 -21.61
C GLN A 129 -12.61 14.78 -20.70
N GLY A 130 -13.14 13.87 -19.91
CA GLY A 130 -12.35 12.93 -19.13
C GLY A 130 -11.69 11.86 -20.02
N ASN A 131 -10.77 11.12 -19.45
CA ASN A 131 -10.18 9.94 -20.07
C ASN A 131 -11.23 8.82 -20.20
N ASN A 132 -11.07 7.94 -21.17
CA ASN A 132 -11.86 6.74 -21.28
C ASN A 132 -11.67 5.87 -20.02
N LYS A 133 -12.76 5.33 -19.51
CA LYS A 133 -12.78 4.36 -18.43
C LYS A 133 -13.17 3.01 -19.01
N THR A 134 -12.35 1.99 -18.74
CA THR A 134 -12.69 0.60 -19.07
C THR A 134 -13.56 0.06 -17.96
N ILE A 135 -14.79 -0.33 -18.30
CA ILE A 135 -15.81 -0.85 -17.39
C ILE A 135 -15.91 -2.36 -17.61
N ASN A 136 -15.93 -3.15 -16.56
CA ASN A 136 -16.09 -4.61 -16.61
C ASN A 136 -17.41 -5.06 -15.98
N GLU A 137 -17.61 -6.37 -15.82
CA GLU A 137 -18.85 -6.97 -15.32
C GLU A 137 -19.13 -6.71 -13.82
N ASN A 138 -18.12 -6.32 -13.07
CA ASN A 138 -18.25 -6.05 -11.64
C ASN A 138 -18.49 -4.57 -11.36
N TRP A 139 -19.30 -4.25 -10.36
CA TRP A 139 -19.43 -2.90 -9.89
C TRP A 139 -18.09 -2.35 -9.41
N GLN A 140 -17.65 -1.26 -10.01
CA GLN A 140 -16.43 -0.54 -9.65
C GLN A 140 -16.71 0.95 -9.52
N GLN A 141 -16.03 1.60 -8.58
CA GLN A 141 -16.06 3.04 -8.49
C GLN A 141 -14.99 3.64 -9.39
N PHE A 142 -15.38 4.61 -10.18
CA PHE A 142 -14.51 5.38 -11.06
C PHE A 142 -14.46 6.84 -10.61
N SER A 143 -13.32 7.49 -10.84
CA SER A 143 -13.20 8.92 -10.63
C SER A 143 -12.48 9.61 -11.80
N HIS A 144 -12.76 10.89 -11.98
CA HIS A 144 -12.01 11.76 -12.89
C HIS A 144 -12.01 13.20 -12.38
N THR A 145 -10.83 13.82 -12.32
CA THR A 145 -10.67 15.22 -11.93
C THR A 145 -10.53 16.12 -13.16
N PHE A 146 -11.38 17.13 -13.23
CA PHE A 146 -11.35 18.17 -14.26
C PHE A 146 -10.75 19.45 -13.67
N THR A 147 -9.84 20.10 -14.39
CA THR A 147 -9.43 21.47 -14.11
C THR A 147 -10.19 22.38 -15.06
N VAL A 148 -11.03 23.26 -14.54
CA VAL A 148 -11.83 24.15 -15.37
C VAL A 148 -11.09 25.46 -15.62
N SER A 149 -11.26 26.05 -16.80
CA SER A 149 -10.59 27.28 -17.22
C SER A 149 -11.53 28.45 -17.40
N ASP A 150 -12.80 28.30 -17.05
CA ASP A 150 -13.82 29.35 -17.15
C ASP A 150 -14.69 29.41 -15.88
N ASP A 151 -15.30 30.57 -15.65
CA ASP A 151 -16.36 30.80 -14.69
C ASP A 151 -17.70 30.66 -15.43
N SER A 152 -18.47 29.62 -15.14
CA SER A 152 -19.75 29.38 -15.79
C SER A 152 -20.78 28.87 -14.80
N ASP A 153 -22.01 29.37 -14.92
CA ASP A 153 -23.17 28.96 -14.13
C ASP A 153 -23.90 27.77 -14.76
N LEU A 154 -23.59 27.47 -16.03
CA LEU A 154 -24.37 26.56 -16.88
C LEU A 154 -23.55 25.33 -17.24
N ASN A 155 -23.20 24.55 -16.22
CA ASN A 155 -22.43 23.32 -16.39
C ASN A 155 -23.31 22.10 -16.08
N ARG A 156 -23.08 21.01 -16.81
CA ARG A 156 -23.72 19.71 -16.58
C ARG A 156 -22.72 18.58 -16.68
N LEU A 157 -23.04 17.47 -16.03
CA LEU A 157 -22.29 16.25 -16.10
C LEU A 157 -22.92 15.32 -17.14
N SER A 158 -22.10 14.63 -17.96
CA SER A 158 -22.55 13.66 -18.95
C SER A 158 -21.71 12.40 -18.93
N PHE A 159 -22.35 11.25 -19.08
CA PHE A 159 -21.72 9.95 -19.27
C PHE A 159 -21.99 9.47 -20.70
N TRP A 160 -20.93 9.37 -21.52
CA TRP A 160 -21.00 8.94 -22.90
C TRP A 160 -20.70 7.44 -22.98
N TYR A 161 -21.57 6.68 -23.62
CA TYR A 161 -21.38 5.28 -23.89
C TYR A 161 -20.63 5.12 -25.20
N MET A 162 -19.53 4.36 -25.20
CA MET A 162 -18.58 4.35 -26.32
C MET A 162 -18.61 3.06 -27.13
N ASP A 163 -19.36 2.03 -26.69
CA ASP A 163 -19.47 0.74 -27.36
C ASP A 163 -20.91 0.35 -27.60
N SER A 164 -21.19 -0.24 -28.78
CA SER A 164 -22.51 -0.78 -29.15
C SER A 164 -22.59 -2.27 -28.83
N GLY A 165 -23.82 -2.76 -28.58
CA GLY A 165 -24.09 -4.15 -28.22
C GLY A 165 -23.74 -4.46 -26.76
N VAL A 166 -23.59 -3.44 -25.92
CA VAL A 166 -23.23 -3.53 -24.50
C VAL A 166 -24.32 -2.91 -23.64
N THR A 167 -24.60 -3.52 -22.51
CA THR A 167 -25.48 -2.96 -21.46
C THR A 167 -24.62 -2.39 -20.35
N TYR A 168 -24.72 -1.07 -20.12
CA TYR A 168 -24.04 -0.35 -19.05
C TYR A 168 -24.98 -0.13 -17.87
N TYR A 169 -24.38 -0.09 -16.70
CA TYR A 169 -25.02 0.31 -15.46
C TYR A 169 -24.24 1.48 -14.84
N LEU A 170 -24.97 2.47 -14.31
CA LEU A 170 -24.42 3.69 -13.69
C LEU A 170 -25.20 3.97 -12.41
N ASP A 171 -24.47 4.31 -11.34
CA ASP A 171 -25.06 4.61 -10.05
C ASP A 171 -24.17 5.55 -9.20
N GLN A 172 -24.74 6.13 -8.15
CA GLN A 172 -24.07 6.97 -7.14
C GLN A 172 -23.04 7.94 -7.72
N VAL A 173 -23.54 8.93 -8.44
CA VAL A 173 -22.71 9.98 -9.04
C VAL A 173 -22.48 11.11 -8.03
N GLU A 174 -21.24 11.57 -7.91
CA GLU A 174 -20.89 12.66 -7.02
C GLU A 174 -19.92 13.63 -7.71
N VAL A 175 -20.00 14.92 -7.38
CA VAL A 175 -19.04 15.93 -7.81
C VAL A 175 -18.49 16.66 -6.60
N VAL A 176 -17.20 16.57 -6.38
CA VAL A 176 -16.49 17.18 -5.24
C VAL A 176 -15.53 18.26 -5.74
N VAL A 177 -15.44 19.35 -5.02
CA VAL A 177 -14.46 20.43 -5.31
C VAL A 177 -13.09 19.94 -4.84
N GLY A 178 -12.10 19.98 -5.74
CA GLY A 178 -10.74 19.52 -5.49
C GLY A 178 -10.47 18.13 -6.04
N LYS A 179 -9.23 17.67 -5.85
CA LYS A 179 -8.80 16.32 -6.18
C LYS A 179 -9.15 15.38 -5.03
N THR A 180 -9.94 14.35 -5.30
CA THR A 180 -10.43 13.45 -4.24
C THR A 180 -9.82 12.07 -4.39
N ILE A 181 -9.29 11.57 -3.28
CA ILE A 181 -8.85 10.20 -3.07
C ILE A 181 -9.99 9.45 -2.42
N SER A 182 -10.43 8.38 -3.11
CA SER A 182 -11.52 7.53 -2.64
C SER A 182 -10.99 6.18 -2.19
N LEU A 183 -11.61 5.65 -1.15
CA LEU A 183 -11.30 4.35 -0.57
C LEU A 183 -12.51 3.44 -0.69
N ASN A 184 -12.26 2.14 -0.94
CA ASN A 184 -13.32 1.13 -0.88
C ASN A 184 -12.81 -0.10 -0.13
N GLU A 185 -13.17 -0.21 1.14
CA GLU A 185 -12.77 -1.30 2.02
C GLU A 185 -13.40 -2.65 1.67
N ALA A 186 -14.51 -2.64 0.93
CA ALA A 186 -15.19 -3.86 0.48
C ALA A 186 -14.46 -4.54 -0.69
N ILE A 187 -13.61 -3.81 -1.41
CA ILE A 187 -12.77 -4.37 -2.48
C ILE A 187 -11.37 -4.60 -1.91
N THR A 188 -11.05 -5.86 -1.69
CA THR A 188 -9.77 -6.29 -1.12
C THR A 188 -8.93 -7.01 -2.16
N TYR A 189 -7.62 -6.98 -1.98
CA TYR A 189 -6.63 -7.60 -2.83
C TYR A 189 -5.72 -8.52 -2.01
N GLN A 190 -4.43 -8.57 -2.29
CA GLN A 190 -3.48 -9.42 -1.58
C GLN A 190 -3.28 -8.99 -0.11
N GLU A 191 -2.97 -9.98 0.70
CA GLU A 191 -2.48 -9.78 2.06
C GLU A 191 -0.99 -9.43 2.04
N VAL A 192 -0.54 -8.64 3.01
CA VAL A 192 0.87 -8.24 3.17
C VAL A 192 1.58 -9.29 4.00
N ASP A 193 2.66 -9.88 3.47
CA ASP A 193 3.56 -10.75 4.24
C ASP A 193 4.52 -9.92 5.09
N GLY A 194 5.04 -8.80 4.54
CA GLY A 194 5.85 -7.91 5.36
C GLY A 194 6.85 -7.04 4.63
N PHE A 195 7.71 -6.44 5.47
CA PHE A 195 8.79 -5.56 5.07
C PHE A 195 10.08 -5.94 5.79
N GLY A 196 11.23 -5.76 5.13
CA GLY A 196 12.50 -6.11 5.72
C GLY A 196 13.71 -5.62 4.96
N ALA A 197 14.88 -6.15 5.34
CA ALA A 197 16.13 -5.92 4.63
C ALA A 197 17.13 -7.08 4.86
N GLY A 198 18.27 -6.99 4.17
CA GLY A 198 19.34 -7.98 4.27
C GLY A 198 20.38 -7.67 5.34
N ILE A 199 20.87 -8.73 6.00
CA ILE A 199 22.17 -8.77 6.67
C ILE A 199 23.08 -9.61 5.75
N LYS A 200 24.05 -8.95 5.12
CA LYS A 200 24.88 -9.60 4.10
C LYS A 200 26.37 -9.34 4.34
N ARG A 201 27.11 -9.20 3.26
CA ARG A 201 28.53 -8.86 3.30
C ARG A 201 28.80 -7.56 4.09
N ARG A 202 30.00 -7.44 4.64
CA ARG A 202 30.50 -6.27 5.39
C ARG A 202 29.83 -6.06 6.75
N THR A 203 29.11 -7.03 7.28
CA THR A 203 28.62 -7.00 8.67
C THR A 203 29.77 -6.86 9.66
N GLU A 204 30.94 -7.42 9.34
CA GLU A 204 32.18 -7.25 10.13
C GLU A 204 32.55 -5.80 10.39
N HIS A 205 32.30 -4.88 9.45
CA HIS A 205 32.59 -3.46 9.65
C HIS A 205 31.74 -2.83 10.76
N LEU A 206 30.51 -3.32 10.96
CA LEU A 206 29.70 -2.91 12.10
C LEU A 206 30.32 -3.39 13.43
N TYR A 207 30.92 -4.59 13.42
CA TYR A 207 31.53 -5.19 14.60
C TYR A 207 32.93 -4.66 14.90
N ASP A 208 33.56 -3.92 13.99
CA ASP A 208 34.77 -3.16 14.20
C ASP A 208 34.50 -1.82 14.93
N LEU A 209 33.24 -1.38 15.02
CA LEU A 209 32.86 -0.15 15.70
C LEU A 209 32.84 -0.32 17.23
N GLU A 210 32.99 0.82 17.95
CA GLU A 210 32.72 0.88 19.37
C GLU A 210 31.28 0.38 19.67
N VAL A 211 31.14 -0.40 20.75
CA VAL A 211 29.89 -1.07 21.11
C VAL A 211 28.70 -0.12 21.20
N SER A 212 28.93 1.12 21.70
CA SER A 212 27.85 2.12 21.82
C SER A 212 27.32 2.58 20.47
N LEU A 213 28.18 2.71 19.47
CA LEU A 213 27.80 3.13 18.11
C LEU A 213 27.11 1.97 17.37
N ARG A 214 27.69 0.76 17.49
CA ARG A 214 27.06 -0.46 16.96
C ARG A 214 25.63 -0.63 17.49
N ASN A 215 25.43 -0.52 18.79
CA ASN A 215 24.09 -0.64 19.39
C ASN A 215 23.12 0.42 18.88
N GLN A 216 23.58 1.66 18.60
CA GLN A 216 22.71 2.67 17.99
C GLN A 216 22.28 2.28 16.57
N ILE A 217 23.21 1.79 15.74
CA ILE A 217 22.93 1.34 14.37
C ILE A 217 21.97 0.15 14.39
N GLU A 218 22.23 -0.85 15.24
CA GLU A 218 21.36 -2.02 15.39
C GLU A 218 19.96 -1.64 15.90
N THR A 219 19.86 -0.69 16.83
CA THR A 219 18.57 -0.16 17.31
C THR A 219 17.79 0.49 16.17
N LEU A 220 18.43 1.33 15.36
CA LEU A 220 17.81 1.95 14.19
C LEU A 220 17.35 0.91 13.16
N ALA A 221 18.18 -0.12 12.91
CA ALA A 221 17.90 -1.15 11.92
C ALA A 221 16.81 -2.14 12.34
N PHE A 222 16.82 -2.60 13.60
CA PHE A 222 16.01 -3.74 14.03
C PHE A 222 14.84 -3.37 14.94
N GLN A 223 14.93 -2.27 15.68
CA GLN A 223 13.87 -1.82 16.57
C GLN A 223 13.04 -0.68 15.97
N ASP A 224 13.68 0.39 15.48
CA ASP A 224 12.99 1.59 15.02
C ASP A 224 12.24 1.39 13.69
N LEU A 225 12.70 0.48 12.82
CA LEU A 225 12.01 0.13 11.57
C LEU A 225 10.81 -0.82 11.75
N GLU A 226 10.72 -1.53 12.88
CA GLU A 226 9.63 -2.47 13.19
C GLU A 226 9.33 -3.50 12.08
N VAL A 227 10.35 -3.92 11.35
CA VAL A 227 10.24 -4.91 10.26
C VAL A 227 10.01 -6.32 10.79
N ASN A 228 9.42 -7.18 9.96
CA ASN A 228 9.16 -8.59 10.28
C ASN A 228 9.86 -9.58 9.36
N MET A 229 10.73 -9.11 8.46
CA MET A 229 11.48 -9.95 7.52
C MET A 229 12.97 -9.66 7.60
N ILE A 230 13.78 -10.72 7.54
CA ILE A 230 15.25 -10.63 7.55
C ILE A 230 15.83 -11.63 6.56
N ARG A 231 16.78 -11.18 5.71
CA ARG A 231 17.44 -12.01 4.69
C ARG A 231 18.95 -11.99 4.90
N PHE A 232 19.61 -13.15 4.80
CA PHE A 232 21.04 -13.26 5.00
C PHE A 232 21.68 -14.36 4.13
N PHE A 233 23.00 -14.32 3.99
CA PHE A 233 23.70 -15.20 3.08
C PHE A 233 23.89 -16.61 3.62
N ILE A 234 23.72 -17.58 2.72
CA ILE A 234 24.31 -18.93 2.78
C ILE A 234 25.63 -18.84 2.06
N TYR A 235 26.74 -18.85 2.79
CA TYR A 235 28.06 -18.71 2.21
C TYR A 235 28.53 -19.99 1.52
N HIS A 236 29.04 -19.87 0.30
CA HIS A 236 29.56 -20.95 -0.54
C HIS A 236 30.64 -21.81 0.12
N ASP A 237 31.40 -21.26 1.08
CA ASP A 237 32.51 -21.92 1.77
C ASP A 237 32.10 -22.60 3.09
N LEU A 238 30.80 -22.72 3.34
CA LEU A 238 30.26 -23.52 4.44
C LEU A 238 30.61 -24.99 4.26
N GLU A 239 30.62 -25.49 3.02
CA GLU A 239 31.04 -26.85 2.65
C GLU A 239 32.12 -26.79 1.58
N ASP A 240 33.33 -26.42 1.99
CA ASP A 240 34.52 -26.39 1.13
C ASP A 240 35.75 -26.82 1.94
N PRO A 241 36.24 -28.05 1.75
CA PRO A 241 35.88 -29.06 0.73
C PRO A 241 34.57 -29.82 1.07
N ASN A 242 34.11 -30.65 0.11
CA ASN A 242 33.01 -31.61 0.30
C ASN A 242 33.21 -32.42 1.57
N ASP A 243 32.14 -32.56 2.34
CA ASP A 243 32.11 -33.29 3.63
C ASP A 243 32.29 -34.81 3.47
N ASN A 244 31.76 -35.38 2.38
CA ASN A 244 31.83 -36.80 2.00
C ASN A 244 31.35 -37.01 0.53
N ASN A 245 31.21 -38.26 0.07
CA ASN A 245 30.79 -38.56 -1.31
C ASN A 245 29.34 -39.12 -1.39
N ASN A 246 28.55 -38.95 -0.35
CA ASN A 246 27.19 -39.44 -0.34
C ASN A 246 26.21 -38.31 0.02
N PRO A 247 25.50 -37.72 -0.97
CA PRO A 247 24.64 -36.58 -0.78
C PRO A 247 23.44 -36.82 0.16
N PHE A 248 23.28 -38.06 0.65
CA PHE A 248 22.22 -38.43 1.62
C PHE A 248 22.77 -38.66 3.04
N THR A 249 24.01 -38.24 3.29
CA THR A 249 24.65 -38.47 4.61
C THR A 249 25.42 -37.21 5.04
N LEU A 250 24.71 -36.28 5.58
CA LEU A 250 25.26 -35.01 6.04
C LEU A 250 26.22 -35.16 7.22
N ASN A 251 27.45 -34.63 7.09
CA ASN A 251 28.43 -34.53 8.18
C ASN A 251 28.54 -33.12 8.73
N GLN A 252 27.63 -32.72 9.60
CA GLN A 252 27.61 -31.39 10.24
C GLN A 252 28.96 -30.93 10.84
N SER A 253 29.82 -31.87 11.23
CA SER A 253 31.11 -31.52 11.85
C SER A 253 32.17 -31.10 10.84
N ALA A 254 31.95 -31.34 9.53
CA ALA A 254 32.82 -30.92 8.47
C ALA A 254 32.49 -29.53 7.94
N LEU A 255 31.30 -29.00 8.23
CA LEU A 255 30.86 -27.68 7.77
C LEU A 255 31.62 -26.54 8.48
N ASP A 256 32.05 -25.54 7.71
CA ASP A 256 32.82 -24.38 8.20
C ASP A 256 31.93 -23.19 8.57
N TRP A 257 31.62 -23.04 9.83
CA TRP A 257 30.76 -21.97 10.36
C TRP A 257 31.51 -20.67 10.66
N THR A 258 32.78 -20.53 10.25
CA THR A 258 33.62 -19.36 10.57
C THR A 258 32.96 -18.04 10.20
N ARG A 259 32.23 -17.95 9.10
CA ARG A 259 31.56 -16.72 8.68
C ARG A 259 30.42 -16.29 9.59
N TYR A 260 29.78 -17.24 10.22
CA TYR A 260 28.65 -17.01 11.12
C TYR A 260 29.08 -16.79 12.57
N ASP A 261 30.23 -17.36 12.95
CA ASP A 261 30.75 -17.27 14.31
C ASP A 261 31.30 -15.87 14.63
N SER A 262 31.39 -15.56 15.92
CA SER A 262 31.95 -14.30 16.44
C SER A 262 33.41 -14.50 16.88
N ASN A 263 34.34 -14.42 15.92
CA ASN A 263 35.77 -14.59 16.20
C ASN A 263 36.61 -13.42 15.61
N PRO A 264 36.94 -12.39 16.43
CA PRO A 264 37.67 -11.24 15.95
C PRO A 264 39.12 -11.53 15.48
N ASN A 265 39.63 -12.71 15.76
CA ASN A 265 40.97 -13.13 15.30
C ASN A 265 40.94 -13.85 13.95
N ASN A 266 39.77 -14.06 13.36
CA ASN A 266 39.64 -14.70 12.08
C ASN A 266 39.04 -13.72 11.04
N TRP A 267 39.82 -13.34 10.04
CA TRP A 267 39.42 -12.40 9.01
C TRP A 267 38.23 -12.83 8.14
N ARG A 268 37.89 -14.14 8.15
CA ARG A 268 36.72 -14.69 7.44
C ARG A 268 35.42 -14.48 8.19
N THR A 269 35.47 -14.17 9.50
CA THR A 269 34.27 -13.97 10.32
C THR A 269 33.45 -12.78 9.80
N ARG A 270 32.15 -12.96 9.75
CA ARG A 270 31.17 -11.95 9.34
C ARG A 270 30.14 -11.65 10.42
N TYR A 271 30.25 -12.29 11.59
CA TYR A 271 29.40 -12.11 12.76
C TYR A 271 27.90 -12.31 12.50
N ILE A 272 27.51 -13.08 11.48
CA ILE A 272 26.11 -13.24 11.08
C ILE A 272 25.25 -13.80 12.20
N GLY A 273 25.73 -14.81 12.91
CA GLY A 273 24.99 -15.40 14.05
C GLY A 273 24.73 -14.40 15.17
N GLU A 274 25.74 -13.57 15.51
CA GLU A 274 25.58 -12.52 16.53
C GLU A 274 24.64 -11.40 16.06
N ALA A 275 24.77 -10.96 14.81
CA ALA A 275 23.90 -9.93 14.23
C ALA A 275 22.44 -10.36 14.17
N LEU A 276 22.17 -11.63 13.82
CA LEU A 276 20.81 -12.19 13.84
C LEU A 276 20.27 -12.27 15.29
N ASN A 277 21.07 -12.74 16.25
CA ASN A 277 20.63 -12.79 17.64
C ASN A 277 20.34 -11.40 18.22
N ASN A 278 21.15 -10.37 17.84
CA ASN A 278 20.89 -8.99 18.22
C ASN A 278 19.59 -8.47 17.55
N ALA A 279 19.38 -8.78 16.27
CA ALA A 279 18.15 -8.45 15.57
C ALA A 279 16.91 -9.05 16.27
N PHE A 280 16.93 -10.32 16.62
CA PHE A 280 15.83 -10.97 17.37
C PHE A 280 15.62 -10.35 18.75
N SER A 281 16.70 -9.96 19.43
CA SER A 281 16.61 -9.34 20.76
C SER A 281 16.06 -7.92 20.73
N LEU A 282 16.30 -7.18 19.64
CA LEU A 282 15.89 -5.77 19.48
C LEU A 282 14.54 -5.64 18.81
N SER A 283 14.12 -6.61 17.99
CA SER A 283 12.83 -6.58 17.31
C SER A 283 11.69 -6.56 18.31
N ILE A 284 10.72 -5.64 18.11
CA ILE A 284 9.55 -5.50 18.98
C ILE A 284 8.55 -6.65 18.76
N ASN A 285 8.39 -7.08 17.51
CA ASN A 285 7.35 -8.04 17.10
C ASN A 285 7.93 -9.41 16.68
N GLY A 286 9.26 -9.57 16.68
CA GLY A 286 9.93 -10.73 16.12
C GLY A 286 10.05 -10.66 14.59
N PHE A 287 10.52 -11.74 13.98
CA PHE A 287 10.59 -11.90 12.52
C PHE A 287 9.72 -13.09 12.12
N ASP A 288 8.72 -12.83 11.27
CA ASP A 288 7.85 -13.87 10.70
C ASP A 288 8.59 -14.64 9.60
N HIS A 289 9.48 -13.92 8.86
CA HIS A 289 10.21 -14.48 7.73
C HIS A 289 11.71 -14.30 7.91
N ILE A 290 12.40 -15.43 8.08
CA ILE A 290 13.84 -15.56 8.25
C ILE A 290 14.39 -16.29 7.03
N ILE A 291 15.07 -15.57 6.13
CA ILE A 291 15.37 -16.01 4.78
C ILE A 291 16.86 -16.27 4.60
N GLY A 292 17.21 -17.52 4.32
CA GLY A 292 18.54 -17.91 3.85
C GLY A 292 18.65 -17.82 2.33
N ASN A 293 19.63 -17.09 1.82
CA ASN A 293 19.82 -16.88 0.39
C ASN A 293 21.24 -17.31 -0.07
N CYS A 294 21.31 -18.10 -1.11
CA CYS A 294 22.57 -18.59 -1.68
C CYS A 294 22.94 -17.87 -2.97
N ASN A 295 24.05 -17.12 -2.97
CA ASN A 295 24.55 -16.46 -4.18
C ASN A 295 25.30 -17.42 -5.10
N SER A 296 25.96 -18.43 -4.54
CA SER A 296 26.75 -19.39 -5.30
C SER A 296 26.87 -20.70 -4.54
N ALA A 297 26.68 -21.81 -5.23
CA ALA A 297 27.10 -23.11 -4.72
C ALA A 297 28.61 -23.12 -4.43
N PRO A 298 29.11 -24.03 -3.57
CA PRO A 298 30.52 -24.29 -3.39
C PRO A 298 31.27 -24.46 -4.71
N ALA A 299 32.53 -23.97 -4.79
CA ALA A 299 33.29 -23.93 -6.03
C ALA A 299 33.45 -25.32 -6.68
N TRP A 300 33.58 -26.38 -5.88
CA TRP A 300 33.74 -27.75 -6.37
C TRP A 300 32.48 -28.35 -7.01
N MET A 301 31.29 -27.76 -6.73
CA MET A 301 30.01 -28.13 -7.37
C MET A 301 29.81 -27.40 -8.72
N LYS A 302 30.64 -26.44 -9.11
CA LYS A 302 30.36 -25.55 -10.23
C LYS A 302 31.23 -25.84 -11.46
N THR A 303 30.65 -25.62 -12.65
CA THR A 303 31.29 -25.89 -13.95
C THR A 303 32.54 -25.07 -14.20
N ASN A 304 32.66 -23.86 -13.59
CA ASN A 304 33.83 -23.01 -13.69
C ASN A 304 34.84 -23.22 -12.55
N GLY A 305 34.57 -24.11 -11.59
CA GLY A 305 35.39 -24.36 -10.41
C GLY A 305 35.62 -23.15 -9.52
N SER A 306 34.70 -22.18 -9.54
CA SER A 306 34.79 -20.91 -8.80
C SER A 306 33.43 -20.49 -8.23
N HIS A 307 33.44 -19.87 -7.06
CA HIS A 307 32.25 -19.25 -6.47
C HIS A 307 31.93 -17.87 -7.08
N THR A 308 32.79 -17.34 -7.95
CA THR A 308 32.63 -16.05 -8.63
C THR A 308 32.54 -16.23 -10.15
N ASN A 309 32.22 -15.12 -10.87
CA ASN A 309 32.17 -15.08 -12.35
C ASN A 309 31.17 -16.08 -12.96
N GLY A 310 29.96 -16.13 -12.39
CA GLY A 310 28.90 -17.00 -12.89
C GLY A 310 29.25 -18.49 -12.78
N GLY A 311 29.13 -19.23 -13.88
CA GLY A 311 29.19 -20.68 -13.90
C GLY A 311 27.88 -21.30 -13.43
N THR A 312 27.63 -22.56 -13.80
CA THR A 312 26.40 -23.30 -13.45
C THR A 312 26.74 -24.45 -12.50
N LEU A 313 25.73 -24.99 -11.85
CA LEU A 313 25.87 -26.25 -11.13
C LEU A 313 26.27 -27.36 -12.10
N ILE A 314 27.20 -28.21 -11.71
CA ILE A 314 27.58 -29.39 -12.52
C ILE A 314 26.38 -30.32 -12.60
N PRO A 315 25.92 -30.76 -13.79
CA PRO A 315 24.78 -31.66 -13.92
C PRO A 315 24.98 -32.95 -13.11
N GLY A 316 23.98 -33.30 -12.28
CA GLY A 316 24.01 -34.42 -11.36
C GLY A 316 24.52 -34.09 -9.95
N PHE A 317 24.76 -32.82 -9.65
CA PHE A 317 25.11 -32.33 -8.30
C PHE A 317 23.91 -31.72 -7.56
N GLU A 318 22.71 -31.90 -8.07
CA GLU A 318 21.49 -31.35 -7.45
C GLU A 318 21.26 -31.92 -6.03
N ASP A 319 21.57 -33.20 -5.82
CA ASP A 319 21.48 -33.86 -4.50
C ASP A 319 22.53 -33.30 -3.51
N GLU A 320 23.77 -33.13 -3.95
CA GLU A 320 24.85 -32.53 -3.16
C GLU A 320 24.55 -31.07 -2.81
N TYR A 321 23.99 -30.32 -3.76
CA TYR A 321 23.62 -28.96 -3.51
C TYR A 321 22.45 -28.85 -2.52
N SER A 322 21.50 -29.75 -2.60
CA SER A 322 20.41 -29.83 -1.62
C SER A 322 20.92 -30.23 -0.23
N GLU A 323 21.90 -31.17 -0.15
CA GLU A 323 22.57 -31.53 1.12
C GLU A 323 23.23 -30.32 1.78
N PHE A 324 23.99 -29.53 1.01
CA PHE A 324 24.64 -28.29 1.44
C PHE A 324 23.61 -27.32 2.05
N LEU A 325 22.44 -27.12 1.42
CA LEU A 325 21.36 -26.25 1.90
C LEU A 325 20.69 -26.82 3.15
N ILE A 326 20.47 -28.13 3.23
CA ILE A 326 19.96 -28.81 4.44
C ILE A 326 20.96 -28.72 5.59
N GLY A 327 22.26 -28.85 5.26
CA GLY A 327 23.36 -28.66 6.23
C GLY A 327 23.33 -27.28 6.88
N PHE A 328 23.10 -26.25 6.05
CA PHE A 328 22.91 -24.89 6.53
C PHE A 328 21.69 -24.78 7.47
N LEU A 329 20.50 -25.26 7.08
CA LEU A 329 19.28 -25.20 7.89
C LEU A 329 19.48 -25.89 9.25
N THR A 330 20.03 -27.09 9.23
CA THR A 330 20.32 -27.88 10.42
C THR A 330 21.29 -27.17 11.37
N GLY A 331 22.32 -26.55 10.80
CA GLY A 331 23.33 -25.85 11.60
C GLY A 331 22.82 -24.53 12.17
N MET A 332 22.03 -23.76 11.43
CA MET A 332 21.42 -22.52 11.93
C MET A 332 20.53 -22.79 13.14
N SER A 333 19.68 -23.81 13.06
CA SER A 333 18.83 -24.22 14.19
C SER A 333 19.68 -24.75 15.39
N SER A 334 20.60 -25.69 15.15
CA SER A 334 21.32 -26.37 16.23
C SER A 334 22.42 -25.50 16.91
N ARG A 335 23.10 -24.61 16.16
CA ARG A 335 24.22 -23.81 16.68
C ARG A 335 23.80 -22.42 17.17
N TYR A 336 22.84 -21.79 16.49
CA TYR A 336 22.45 -20.39 16.76
C TYR A 336 21.02 -20.28 17.30
N ASN A 337 20.28 -21.38 17.37
CA ASN A 337 18.85 -21.43 17.77
C ASN A 337 18.00 -20.51 16.85
N ILE A 338 18.29 -20.56 15.55
CA ILE A 338 17.61 -19.78 14.51
C ILE A 338 16.96 -20.74 13.53
N ASP A 339 15.64 -20.78 13.53
CA ASP A 339 14.87 -21.56 12.58
C ASP A 339 14.60 -20.69 11.33
N VAL A 340 15.28 -21.03 10.24
CA VAL A 340 15.10 -20.39 8.94
C VAL A 340 13.74 -20.79 8.39
N THR A 341 12.92 -19.81 8.00
CA THR A 341 11.53 -20.05 7.55
C THR A 341 11.40 -20.11 6.03
N ALA A 342 12.40 -19.59 5.31
CA ALA A 342 12.42 -19.64 3.86
C ALA A 342 13.85 -19.72 3.31
N ILE A 343 14.02 -20.34 2.15
CA ILE A 343 15.31 -20.53 1.53
C ILE A 343 15.26 -20.22 0.04
N SER A 344 16.28 -19.51 -0.45
CA SER A 344 16.49 -19.25 -1.88
C SER A 344 17.79 -19.94 -2.35
N PRO A 345 17.73 -20.92 -3.27
CA PRO A 345 18.90 -21.61 -3.77
C PRO A 345 19.72 -20.81 -4.78
N THR A 346 19.20 -19.68 -5.26
CA THR A 346 19.88 -18.81 -6.23
C THR A 346 19.71 -17.35 -5.90
N ASN A 347 20.61 -16.52 -6.41
CA ASN A 347 20.51 -15.06 -6.41
C ASN A 347 20.91 -14.56 -7.80
N GLU A 348 20.02 -13.81 -8.44
CA GLU A 348 20.23 -13.20 -9.76
C GLU A 348 20.77 -14.18 -10.81
N PRO A 349 20.12 -15.35 -11.00
CA PRO A 349 20.61 -16.40 -11.89
C PRO A 349 20.72 -15.95 -13.36
N ASP A 350 20.02 -14.86 -13.72
CA ASP A 350 20.00 -14.24 -15.05
C ASP A 350 21.11 -13.18 -15.24
N PHE A 351 21.92 -12.88 -14.19
CA PHE A 351 22.88 -11.79 -14.21
C PHE A 351 24.31 -12.26 -13.91
N GLU A 352 25.20 -12.13 -14.90
CA GLU A 352 26.60 -12.51 -14.76
C GLU A 352 27.44 -11.38 -14.17
N VAL A 353 28.12 -11.66 -13.06
CA VAL A 353 28.93 -10.70 -12.32
C VAL A 353 30.27 -11.28 -11.89
N SER A 354 31.23 -10.42 -11.58
CA SER A 354 32.61 -10.82 -11.20
C SER A 354 32.74 -11.21 -9.72
N TYR A 355 31.73 -10.94 -8.92
CA TYR A 355 31.67 -11.36 -7.51
C TYR A 355 30.94 -12.71 -7.38
N GLU A 356 30.63 -13.10 -6.16
CA GLU A 356 29.93 -14.33 -5.79
C GLU A 356 28.59 -14.47 -6.52
N SER A 357 28.52 -15.46 -7.42
CA SER A 357 27.37 -15.66 -8.32
C SER A 357 27.33 -17.06 -8.93
N MET A 358 26.12 -17.51 -9.26
CA MET A 358 25.87 -18.74 -10.01
C MET A 358 24.77 -18.47 -11.04
N ASN A 359 25.09 -18.63 -12.32
CA ASN A 359 24.09 -18.55 -13.37
C ASN A 359 23.34 -19.88 -13.52
N THR A 360 22.06 -19.82 -13.81
CA THR A 360 21.24 -20.99 -14.14
C THR A 360 20.26 -20.62 -15.23
N THR A 361 19.96 -21.54 -16.13
CA THR A 361 18.78 -21.40 -17.01
C THR A 361 17.51 -21.74 -16.22
N PRO A 362 16.30 -21.37 -16.71
CA PRO A 362 15.05 -21.80 -16.09
C PRO A 362 14.96 -23.33 -15.92
N GLU A 363 15.47 -24.11 -16.88
CA GLU A 363 15.43 -25.58 -16.86
C GLU A 363 16.41 -26.15 -15.82
N GLU A 364 17.62 -25.61 -15.71
CA GLU A 364 18.60 -26.00 -14.69
C GLU A 364 18.06 -25.67 -13.30
N LEU A 365 17.49 -24.46 -13.13
CA LEU A 365 16.89 -24.04 -11.88
C LEU A 365 15.70 -24.92 -11.49
N SER A 366 14.86 -25.32 -12.45
CA SER A 366 13.74 -26.25 -12.24
C SER A 366 14.22 -27.58 -11.63
N SER A 367 15.32 -28.14 -12.12
CA SER A 367 15.88 -29.37 -11.58
C SER A 367 16.37 -29.21 -10.14
N ILE A 368 17.02 -28.10 -9.83
CA ILE A 368 17.47 -27.75 -8.46
C ILE A 368 16.26 -27.64 -7.51
N LEU A 369 15.21 -26.95 -7.93
CA LEU A 369 14.03 -26.70 -7.09
C LEU A 369 13.24 -27.97 -6.77
N ILE A 370 13.03 -28.83 -7.77
CA ILE A 370 12.35 -30.12 -7.55
C ILE A 370 13.16 -30.98 -6.57
N ASN A 371 14.48 -31.05 -6.76
CA ASN A 371 15.37 -31.82 -5.88
C ASN A 371 15.33 -31.24 -4.45
N LEU A 372 15.53 -29.93 -4.31
CA LEU A 372 15.51 -29.26 -3.00
C LEU A 372 14.18 -29.48 -2.25
N ASN A 373 13.04 -29.31 -2.94
CA ASN A 373 11.73 -29.49 -2.31
C ASN A 373 11.55 -30.92 -1.78
N ASN A 374 11.91 -31.93 -2.57
CA ASN A 374 11.85 -33.34 -2.13
C ASN A 374 12.76 -33.59 -0.91
N ARG A 375 13.95 -33.01 -0.90
CA ARG A 375 14.90 -33.15 0.21
C ARG A 375 14.45 -32.45 1.48
N LEU A 376 13.81 -31.27 1.36
CA LEU A 376 13.20 -30.56 2.51
C LEU A 376 12.12 -31.44 3.16
N ASP A 377 11.28 -32.09 2.38
CA ASP A 377 10.25 -33.01 2.87
C ASP A 377 10.86 -34.25 3.57
N ASP A 378 11.84 -34.88 2.94
CA ASP A 378 12.48 -36.11 3.43
C ASP A 378 13.28 -35.86 4.72
N GLU A 379 13.90 -34.70 4.88
CA GLU A 379 14.77 -34.36 6.03
C GLU A 379 14.00 -33.60 7.15
N GLY A 380 12.68 -33.42 7.00
CA GLY A 380 11.82 -32.83 8.05
C GLY A 380 11.78 -31.31 8.07
N PHE A 381 12.09 -30.65 6.95
CA PHE A 381 12.03 -29.22 6.74
C PHE A 381 10.86 -28.77 5.85
N SER A 382 9.80 -29.57 5.73
CA SER A 382 8.64 -29.29 4.88
C SER A 382 7.94 -27.95 5.18
N GLN A 383 8.20 -27.34 6.34
CA GLN A 383 7.70 -26.01 6.71
C GLN A 383 8.55 -24.86 6.13
N VAL A 384 9.76 -25.13 5.63
CA VAL A 384 10.64 -24.12 5.04
C VAL A 384 10.17 -23.79 3.63
N LYS A 385 9.86 -22.54 3.36
CA LYS A 385 9.37 -22.09 2.07
C LYS A 385 10.50 -21.98 1.05
N VAL A 386 10.25 -22.39 -0.19
CA VAL A 386 11.20 -22.28 -1.30
C VAL A 386 10.91 -20.99 -2.08
N ILE A 387 11.91 -20.11 -2.15
CA ILE A 387 11.86 -18.83 -2.86
C ILE A 387 12.62 -18.95 -4.19
N SER A 388 12.04 -18.50 -5.30
CA SER A 388 12.66 -18.53 -6.64
C SER A 388 11.95 -17.56 -7.59
N PRO A 389 12.61 -17.09 -8.70
CA PRO A 389 14.01 -17.28 -9.07
C PRO A 389 14.97 -16.20 -8.54
N GLU A 390 14.45 -15.06 -8.01
CA GLU A 390 15.24 -13.88 -7.59
C GLU A 390 16.08 -13.26 -8.72
N CYS A 391 15.51 -13.12 -9.93
CA CYS A 391 16.20 -12.47 -11.03
C CYS A 391 16.44 -10.98 -10.79
N PHE A 392 17.51 -10.46 -11.43
CA PHE A 392 17.93 -9.04 -11.34
C PHE A 392 16.87 -8.05 -11.87
N ARG A 393 15.90 -8.54 -12.67
CA ARG A 393 14.83 -7.72 -13.26
C ARG A 393 13.47 -8.33 -13.04
N VAL A 394 12.47 -7.46 -12.95
CA VAL A 394 11.06 -7.85 -12.90
C VAL A 394 10.62 -8.46 -14.20
N ASP A 395 10.80 -7.75 -15.32
CA ASP A 395 10.41 -8.17 -16.66
C ASP A 395 11.38 -7.67 -17.72
N SER A 396 11.44 -8.34 -18.89
CA SER A 396 12.35 -8.03 -19.99
C SER A 396 11.89 -8.65 -21.30
N ASP A 397 12.14 -7.96 -22.42
CA ASP A 397 11.97 -8.52 -23.79
C ASP A 397 12.94 -9.68 -24.10
N ASN A 398 13.98 -9.85 -23.31
CA ASN A 398 14.93 -10.95 -23.47
C ASN A 398 14.43 -12.20 -22.72
N PRO A 399 14.09 -13.29 -23.42
CA PRO A 399 13.47 -14.48 -22.80
C PRO A 399 14.38 -15.21 -21.79
N SER A 400 15.68 -14.94 -21.79
CA SER A 400 16.64 -15.51 -20.84
C SER A 400 16.93 -14.59 -19.65
N LYS A 401 16.17 -13.52 -19.49
CA LYS A 401 16.37 -12.51 -18.46
C LYS A 401 15.04 -12.16 -17.81
N SER A 402 15.08 -11.85 -16.55
CA SER A 402 13.94 -11.44 -15.72
C SER A 402 13.14 -12.55 -15.04
N THR A 403 12.53 -12.17 -13.92
CA THR A 403 11.67 -13.07 -13.14
C THR A 403 10.47 -13.54 -13.95
N THR A 404 9.78 -12.62 -14.66
CA THR A 404 8.62 -12.98 -15.50
C THR A 404 8.94 -14.08 -16.49
N ASN A 405 10.07 -13.98 -17.21
CA ASN A 405 10.45 -14.96 -18.22
C ASN A 405 10.86 -16.31 -17.60
N TYR A 406 11.58 -16.28 -16.47
CA TYR A 406 11.94 -17.49 -15.74
C TYR A 406 10.69 -18.23 -15.26
N VAL A 407 9.80 -17.54 -14.60
CA VAL A 407 8.57 -18.12 -14.04
C VAL A 407 7.68 -18.69 -15.15
N ASN A 408 7.48 -17.98 -16.27
CA ASN A 408 6.71 -18.47 -17.40
C ASN A 408 7.27 -19.82 -17.93
N THR A 409 8.58 -19.96 -18.02
CA THR A 409 9.21 -21.22 -18.48
C THR A 409 9.13 -22.29 -17.39
N MET A 410 9.45 -21.96 -16.15
CA MET A 410 9.53 -22.92 -15.04
C MET A 410 8.17 -23.51 -14.69
N PHE A 411 7.11 -22.70 -14.68
CA PHE A 411 5.77 -23.13 -14.27
C PHE A 411 5.00 -23.90 -15.38
N GLU A 412 5.60 -24.10 -16.56
CA GLU A 412 5.13 -25.12 -17.50
C GLU A 412 5.22 -26.55 -16.92
N ASP A 413 6.17 -26.78 -15.98
CA ASP A 413 6.25 -28.05 -15.22
C ASP A 413 5.47 -27.94 -13.90
N PRO A 414 4.39 -28.73 -13.73
CA PRO A 414 3.61 -28.74 -12.48
C PRO A 414 4.41 -29.11 -11.23
N ASN A 415 5.50 -29.86 -11.35
CA ASN A 415 6.34 -30.21 -10.21
C ASN A 415 7.13 -28.99 -9.73
N VAL A 416 7.57 -28.13 -10.63
CA VAL A 416 8.24 -26.87 -10.28
C VAL A 416 7.24 -25.90 -9.66
N LEU A 417 6.05 -25.79 -10.27
CA LEU A 417 4.97 -24.97 -9.68
C LEU A 417 4.63 -25.42 -8.24
N GLN A 418 4.68 -26.73 -7.96
CA GLN A 418 4.50 -27.25 -6.60
C GLN A 418 5.70 -26.94 -5.69
N ALA A 419 6.93 -27.02 -6.21
CA ALA A 419 8.16 -26.85 -5.45
C ALA A 419 8.45 -25.39 -5.06
N VAL A 420 7.92 -24.41 -5.77
CA VAL A 420 8.11 -22.99 -5.47
C VAL A 420 6.95 -22.49 -4.63
N ASP A 421 7.21 -22.01 -3.43
CA ASP A 421 6.19 -21.39 -2.56
C ASP A 421 6.01 -19.91 -2.87
N ILE A 422 7.10 -19.20 -3.17
CA ILE A 422 7.15 -17.75 -3.29
C ILE A 422 7.93 -17.38 -4.56
N VAL A 423 7.32 -16.58 -5.42
CA VAL A 423 8.01 -15.95 -6.56
C VAL A 423 8.74 -14.72 -6.06
N ALA A 424 10.02 -14.59 -6.37
CA ALA A 424 10.80 -13.45 -5.93
C ALA A 424 11.56 -12.76 -7.06
N THR A 425 11.73 -11.45 -6.94
CA THR A 425 12.37 -10.58 -7.93
C THR A 425 13.20 -9.49 -7.28
N HIS A 426 14.19 -8.96 -8.03
CA HIS A 426 14.93 -7.74 -7.71
C HIS A 426 14.60 -6.66 -8.75
N PRO A 427 14.07 -5.49 -8.35
CA PRO A 427 13.67 -4.46 -9.31
C PRO A 427 14.82 -3.49 -9.63
N TYR A 428 16.00 -4.00 -9.99
CA TYR A 428 17.20 -3.19 -10.25
C TYR A 428 17.23 -2.53 -11.65
N GLN A 429 16.31 -2.87 -12.54
CA GLN A 429 16.17 -2.15 -13.80
C GLN A 429 15.85 -0.65 -13.57
N SER A 430 16.25 0.20 -14.51
CA SER A 430 16.12 1.67 -14.36
C SER A 430 14.69 2.15 -14.11
N SER A 431 13.71 1.48 -14.70
CA SER A 431 12.27 1.71 -14.48
C SER A 431 11.52 0.38 -14.56
N VAL A 432 10.44 0.26 -13.81
CA VAL A 432 9.49 -0.85 -13.90
C VAL A 432 8.13 -0.25 -14.21
N THR A 433 7.57 -0.56 -15.36
CA THR A 433 6.25 -0.07 -15.76
C THR A 433 5.13 -0.86 -15.08
N GLN A 434 3.92 -0.31 -15.07
CA GLN A 434 2.75 -1.01 -14.55
C GLN A 434 2.46 -2.31 -15.30
N ASP A 435 2.65 -2.30 -16.64
CA ASP A 435 2.50 -3.49 -17.48
C ASP A 435 3.51 -4.58 -17.10
N GLN A 436 4.77 -4.21 -16.84
CA GLN A 436 5.79 -5.17 -16.41
C GLN A 436 5.47 -5.79 -15.04
N TRP A 437 4.94 -5.00 -14.11
CA TRP A 437 4.44 -5.52 -12.83
C TRP A 437 3.26 -6.48 -13.04
N SER A 438 2.31 -6.12 -13.92
CA SER A 438 1.15 -6.97 -14.25
C SER A 438 1.56 -8.28 -14.92
N ASN A 439 2.54 -8.24 -15.83
CA ASN A 439 3.09 -9.44 -16.47
C ASN A 439 3.67 -10.41 -15.45
N LEU A 440 4.43 -9.91 -14.45
CA LEU A 440 4.96 -10.75 -13.37
C LEU A 440 3.83 -11.36 -12.53
N LYS A 441 2.82 -10.59 -12.19
CA LYS A 441 1.65 -11.08 -11.44
C LYS A 441 0.97 -12.22 -12.18
N ASP A 442 0.70 -12.04 -13.46
CA ASP A 442 0.03 -13.04 -14.29
C ASP A 442 0.88 -14.32 -14.41
N ALA A 443 2.20 -14.18 -14.61
CA ALA A 443 3.14 -15.30 -14.67
C ALA A 443 3.22 -16.10 -13.37
N SER A 444 3.00 -15.43 -12.22
CA SER A 444 3.17 -16.04 -10.90
C SER A 444 2.05 -17.01 -10.48
N LEU A 445 0.95 -17.10 -11.26
CA LEU A 445 -0.16 -18.04 -11.04
C LEU A 445 -0.66 -18.03 -9.58
N GLU A 446 -0.95 -16.86 -9.06
CA GLU A 446 -1.45 -16.61 -7.68
C GLU A 446 -0.46 -16.93 -6.53
N LYS A 447 0.80 -17.29 -6.83
CA LYS A 447 1.83 -17.40 -5.79
C LYS A 447 2.12 -16.03 -5.18
N PRO A 448 2.44 -15.93 -3.87
CA PRO A 448 2.96 -14.71 -3.26
C PRO A 448 4.18 -14.17 -4.04
N ILE A 449 4.25 -12.85 -4.20
CA ILE A 449 5.36 -12.22 -4.93
C ILE A 449 6.11 -11.31 -3.98
N TRP A 450 7.41 -11.58 -3.80
CA TRP A 450 8.30 -10.80 -2.95
C TRP A 450 9.36 -10.06 -3.75
N VAL A 451 9.62 -8.82 -3.36
CA VAL A 451 10.88 -8.15 -3.65
C VAL A 451 11.83 -8.48 -2.50
N THR A 452 12.78 -9.36 -2.75
CA THR A 452 13.70 -9.86 -1.72
C THR A 452 14.98 -9.05 -1.62
N GLU A 453 15.22 -8.16 -2.61
CA GLU A 453 16.34 -7.25 -2.60
C GLU A 453 16.03 -6.03 -3.48
N ALA A 454 16.27 -4.83 -2.95
CA ALA A 454 16.12 -3.57 -3.68
C ALA A 454 17.18 -2.55 -3.26
N GLY A 455 17.63 -1.76 -4.23
CA GLY A 455 18.55 -0.64 -4.06
C GLY A 455 18.52 0.26 -5.29
N ASN A 456 18.83 1.53 -5.13
CA ASN A 456 18.92 2.49 -6.22
C ASN A 456 20.36 2.56 -6.74
N LEU A 457 20.78 1.52 -7.48
CA LEU A 457 22.17 1.36 -7.94
C LEU A 457 22.64 2.56 -8.76
N GLY A 458 23.79 3.09 -8.40
CA GLY A 458 24.39 4.25 -9.05
C GLY A 458 23.85 5.61 -8.61
N SER A 459 22.91 5.65 -7.67
CA SER A 459 22.46 6.91 -7.07
C SER A 459 23.28 7.24 -5.81
N PRO A 460 24.06 8.33 -5.82
CA PRO A 460 24.80 8.78 -4.63
C PRO A 460 23.90 9.62 -3.69
N TYR A 461 22.60 9.73 -3.97
CA TYR A 461 21.70 10.63 -3.25
C TYR A 461 21.13 10.01 -1.99
N THR A 462 20.81 10.87 -1.03
CA THR A 462 20.20 10.51 0.26
C THR A 462 18.90 11.27 0.52
N ASN A 463 18.42 12.04 -0.47
CA ASN A 463 17.25 12.91 -0.44
C ASN A 463 16.00 12.20 -0.98
N MET A 464 14.90 12.94 -1.14
CA MET A 464 13.64 12.40 -1.66
C MET A 464 13.72 11.91 -3.11
N ALA A 465 14.65 12.42 -3.94
CA ALA A 465 14.84 11.91 -5.29
C ALA A 465 15.36 10.46 -5.31
N ASP A 466 16.18 10.06 -4.32
CA ASP A 466 16.55 8.66 -4.10
C ASP A 466 15.37 7.85 -3.52
N ALA A 467 14.69 8.41 -2.54
CA ALA A 467 13.56 7.74 -1.88
C ALA A 467 12.39 7.49 -2.84
N SER A 468 12.10 8.39 -3.79
CA SER A 468 11.02 8.25 -4.75
C SER A 468 11.17 6.99 -5.63
N TYR A 469 12.41 6.62 -5.98
CA TYR A 469 12.71 5.37 -6.67
C TYR A 469 12.12 4.14 -5.96
N HIS A 470 12.22 4.10 -4.63
CA HIS A 470 11.68 3.01 -3.82
C HIS A 470 10.16 3.14 -3.62
N ILE A 471 9.65 4.37 -3.40
CA ILE A 471 8.22 4.62 -3.26
C ILE A 471 7.45 4.10 -4.48
N GLU A 472 7.93 4.43 -5.68
CA GLU A 472 7.31 4.01 -6.94
C GLU A 472 7.26 2.49 -7.05
N ARG A 473 8.37 1.81 -6.76
CA ARG A 473 8.44 0.35 -6.81
C ARG A 473 7.55 -0.34 -5.79
N ILE A 474 7.45 0.21 -4.58
CA ILE A 474 6.55 -0.32 -3.56
C ILE A 474 5.10 -0.10 -4.02
N ILE A 475 4.70 1.14 -4.29
CA ILE A 475 3.30 1.45 -4.61
C ILE A 475 2.85 0.75 -5.91
N ASP A 476 3.63 0.84 -7.00
CA ASP A 476 3.27 0.22 -8.28
C ASP A 476 3.36 -1.32 -8.18
N GLY A 477 4.35 -1.84 -7.47
CA GLY A 477 4.50 -3.28 -7.25
C GLY A 477 3.32 -3.90 -6.48
N PHE A 478 2.89 -3.26 -5.40
CA PHE A 478 1.70 -3.71 -4.66
C PHE A 478 0.41 -3.49 -5.45
N ASN A 479 0.24 -2.35 -6.15
CA ASN A 479 -0.98 -2.05 -6.88
C ASN A 479 -1.15 -2.88 -8.15
N HIS A 480 -0.10 -3.10 -8.92
CA HIS A 480 -0.14 -3.75 -10.24
C HIS A 480 0.52 -5.13 -10.23
N GLY A 481 1.61 -5.29 -9.49
CA GLY A 481 2.36 -6.55 -9.39
C GLY A 481 1.82 -7.54 -8.37
N GLY A 482 0.86 -7.16 -7.53
CA GLY A 482 0.35 -8.03 -6.48
C GLY A 482 1.41 -8.41 -5.44
N LEU A 483 2.44 -7.56 -5.24
CA LEU A 483 3.47 -7.81 -4.22
C LEU A 483 2.83 -8.02 -2.85
N THR A 484 3.39 -8.97 -2.12
CA THR A 484 3.04 -9.24 -0.71
C THR A 484 4.17 -8.85 0.25
N ALA A 485 5.41 -8.66 -0.25
CA ALA A 485 6.53 -8.21 0.56
C ALA A 485 7.52 -7.34 -0.22
N TYR A 486 8.25 -6.48 0.52
CA TYR A 486 9.33 -5.68 -0.04
C TYR A 486 10.52 -5.56 0.92
N MET A 487 11.72 -5.92 0.44
CA MET A 487 12.94 -5.89 1.22
C MET A 487 14.01 -5.01 0.56
N PHE A 488 14.69 -4.22 1.38
CA PHE A 488 15.92 -3.54 0.96
C PHE A 488 17.10 -4.52 0.91
N HIS A 489 18.10 -4.20 0.08
CA HIS A 489 19.31 -4.99 -0.02
C HIS A 489 19.99 -5.12 1.35
N LEU A 490 20.15 -3.99 2.11
CA LEU A 490 20.85 -3.98 3.38
C LEU A 490 20.11 -3.16 4.45
N PHE A 491 20.14 -3.66 5.68
CA PHE A 491 19.79 -2.89 6.86
C PHE A 491 20.77 -1.74 7.10
N TYR A 492 22.07 -2.02 6.97
CA TYR A 492 23.12 -1.07 7.31
C TYR A 492 24.39 -1.29 6.46
N GLU A 493 25.16 -0.23 6.26
CA GLU A 493 26.46 -0.29 5.57
C GLU A 493 27.30 0.93 5.91
N GLN A 494 28.65 0.76 5.90
CA GLN A 494 29.58 1.88 5.94
C GLN A 494 29.51 2.64 4.61
N HIS A 495 29.13 3.91 4.70
CA HIS A 495 28.76 4.77 3.57
C HIS A 495 29.92 5.08 2.60
N ASP A 496 31.13 5.27 3.09
CA ASP A 496 32.31 5.71 2.35
C ASP A 496 33.38 4.63 2.23
N TYR A 497 33.04 3.38 2.51
CA TYR A 497 33.92 2.26 2.25
C TYR A 497 34.12 2.14 0.73
N ASP A 498 35.33 1.92 0.27
CA ASP A 498 35.68 1.89 -1.17
C ASP A 498 35.47 3.24 -1.91
N ASN A 499 35.29 4.36 -1.22
CA ASN A 499 34.97 5.69 -1.77
C ASN A 499 33.65 5.76 -2.57
N GLU A 500 32.73 4.85 -2.31
CA GLU A 500 31.39 4.81 -2.92
C GLU A 500 30.32 5.08 -1.86
N ILE A 501 29.29 5.84 -2.25
CA ILE A 501 28.12 6.04 -1.42
C ILE A 501 27.20 4.84 -1.58
N SER A 502 26.87 4.17 -0.47
CA SER A 502 25.90 3.09 -0.49
C SER A 502 24.52 3.60 -0.91
N SER A 503 23.98 3.01 -1.96
CA SER A 503 22.67 3.31 -2.54
C SER A 503 21.58 2.33 -2.12
N SER A 504 21.88 1.35 -1.28
CA SER A 504 21.00 0.22 -1.00
C SER A 504 20.82 -0.11 0.48
N ALA A 505 21.53 0.57 1.39
CA ALA A 505 21.36 0.40 2.83
C ALA A 505 20.45 1.47 3.45
N LEU A 506 19.72 1.08 4.49
CA LEU A 506 18.80 1.95 5.21
C LEU A 506 19.51 2.81 6.27
N VAL A 507 20.43 2.22 7.03
CA VAL A 507 21.24 2.92 8.03
C VAL A 507 22.68 3.00 7.55
N LEU A 508 23.23 4.20 7.47
CA LEU A 508 24.60 4.43 7.01
C LEU A 508 25.46 5.00 8.14
N TRP A 509 26.77 4.76 8.08
CA TRP A 509 27.74 5.51 8.86
C TRP A 509 28.99 5.81 7.99
N ASP A 510 29.70 6.90 8.32
CA ASP A 510 30.91 7.29 7.63
C ASP A 510 32.19 6.86 8.38
N SER A 511 33.35 7.05 7.75
CA SER A 511 34.68 6.77 8.35
C SER A 511 34.99 7.58 9.60
N ASN A 512 34.22 8.64 9.89
CA ASN A 512 34.31 9.42 11.12
C ASN A 512 33.31 8.94 12.20
N ASN A 513 32.64 7.83 11.97
CA ASN A 513 31.63 7.25 12.86
C ASN A 513 30.35 8.11 13.03
N ASN A 514 30.01 8.96 12.06
CA ASN A 514 28.75 9.67 12.06
C ASN A 514 27.66 8.80 11.42
N ILE A 515 26.53 8.64 12.09
CA ILE A 515 25.36 7.95 11.52
C ILE A 515 24.65 8.90 10.55
N LEU A 516 24.29 8.38 9.38
CA LEU A 516 23.51 9.05 8.37
C LEU A 516 22.26 8.23 8.07
N LEU A 517 21.08 8.84 8.19
CA LEU A 517 19.80 8.25 7.79
C LEU A 517 19.32 8.94 6.50
N PRO A 518 19.39 8.27 5.34
CA PRO A 518 18.87 8.83 4.08
C PRO A 518 17.35 8.90 4.10
N LYS A 519 16.74 9.73 3.22
CA LYS A 519 15.29 9.85 3.15
C LYS A 519 14.58 8.52 2.88
N ARG A 520 15.20 7.56 2.17
CA ARG A 520 14.66 6.21 1.97
C ARG A 520 14.43 5.45 3.28
N TYR A 521 15.22 5.71 4.35
CA TYR A 521 14.99 5.15 5.68
C TYR A 521 13.64 5.60 6.24
N TYR A 522 13.39 6.90 6.23
CA TYR A 522 12.14 7.48 6.74
C TYR A 522 10.93 7.13 5.87
N VAL A 523 11.12 7.09 4.54
CA VAL A 523 10.08 6.63 3.61
C VAL A 523 9.72 5.17 3.86
N PHE A 524 10.70 4.32 4.12
CA PHE A 524 10.43 2.93 4.42
C PHE A 524 9.60 2.75 5.69
N LYS A 525 9.75 3.62 6.68
CA LYS A 525 8.91 3.61 7.90
C LYS A 525 7.43 3.84 7.60
N HIS A 526 7.08 4.60 6.57
CA HIS A 526 5.67 4.76 6.16
C HIS A 526 5.01 3.44 5.76
N PHE A 527 5.81 2.45 5.37
CA PHE A 527 5.34 1.10 5.08
C PHE A 527 5.60 0.17 6.26
N ALA A 528 6.82 -0.04 6.65
CA ALA A 528 7.21 -1.06 7.64
C ALA A 528 6.61 -0.82 9.05
N ASN A 529 6.59 0.45 9.52
CA ASN A 529 6.03 0.76 10.84
C ASN A 529 4.50 0.81 10.86
N LEU A 530 3.87 1.19 9.74
CA LEU A 530 2.43 1.44 9.71
C LEU A 530 1.65 0.25 9.14
N VAL A 531 2.23 -0.50 8.20
CA VAL A 531 1.60 -1.65 7.55
C VAL A 531 2.28 -2.93 8.02
N LYS A 532 1.55 -3.79 8.71
CA LYS A 532 2.09 -5.03 9.29
C LYS A 532 1.73 -6.26 8.46
N GLY A 533 2.44 -7.37 8.68
CA GLY A 533 2.02 -8.68 8.18
C GLY A 533 0.57 -8.97 8.54
N GLY A 534 -0.18 -9.57 7.62
CA GLY A 534 -1.61 -9.81 7.76
C GLY A 534 -2.53 -8.63 7.40
N TYR A 535 -1.98 -7.44 7.09
CA TYR A 535 -2.81 -6.33 6.58
C TYR A 535 -3.20 -6.61 5.13
N GLN A 536 -4.39 -6.20 4.75
CA GLN A 536 -4.92 -6.42 3.42
C GLN A 536 -4.95 -5.14 2.61
N ARG A 537 -4.43 -5.18 1.38
CA ARG A 537 -4.57 -4.05 0.45
C ARG A 537 -6.02 -3.86 0.08
N ILE A 538 -6.53 -2.64 0.16
CA ILE A 538 -7.88 -2.24 -0.25
C ILE A 538 -7.85 -1.36 -1.48
N HIS A 539 -9.01 -1.22 -2.13
CA HIS A 539 -9.12 -0.36 -3.30
C HIS A 539 -8.99 1.12 -2.92
N SER A 540 -8.14 1.82 -3.68
CA SER A 540 -8.00 3.28 -3.64
C SER A 540 -8.01 3.84 -5.06
N SER A 541 -8.59 5.02 -5.25
CA SER A 541 -8.68 5.69 -6.54
C SER A 541 -8.47 7.21 -6.39
N GLY A 542 -8.33 7.92 -7.52
CA GLY A 542 -8.07 9.36 -7.52
C GLY A 542 -6.60 9.73 -7.74
N PHE A 543 -5.76 8.77 -8.11
CA PHE A 543 -4.34 8.98 -8.43
C PHE A 543 -4.12 9.33 -9.91
N ASN A 544 -2.96 9.92 -10.19
CA ASN A 544 -2.44 10.20 -11.53
C ASN A 544 -0.90 10.17 -11.47
N ASN A 545 -0.24 10.61 -12.53
CA ASN A 545 1.23 10.59 -12.58
C ASN A 545 1.89 11.41 -11.45
N ASP A 546 1.26 12.50 -10.98
CA ASP A 546 1.81 13.38 -9.94
C ASP A 546 1.48 12.91 -8.51
N LEU A 547 0.59 11.93 -8.36
CA LEU A 547 0.14 11.42 -7.07
C LEU A 547 -0.03 9.90 -7.12
N LYS A 548 0.81 9.20 -6.35
CA LYS A 548 0.72 7.75 -6.17
C LYS A 548 0.05 7.44 -4.83
N ILE A 549 -0.82 6.46 -4.82
CA ILE A 549 -1.65 6.10 -3.66
C ILE A 549 -1.68 4.60 -3.48
N ILE A 550 -1.68 4.17 -2.23
CA ILE A 550 -1.99 2.80 -1.83
C ILE A 550 -2.68 2.82 -0.45
N ALA A 551 -3.62 1.92 -0.25
CA ALA A 551 -4.33 1.82 1.01
C ALA A 551 -4.38 0.38 1.52
N PHE A 552 -4.32 0.25 2.84
CA PHE A 552 -4.34 -1.04 3.54
C PHE A 552 -5.32 -0.99 4.71
N LYS A 553 -5.83 -2.16 5.08
CA LYS A 553 -6.70 -2.35 6.22
C LYS A 553 -6.09 -3.42 7.15
N SER A 554 -6.12 -3.18 8.46
CA SER A 554 -5.65 -4.16 9.44
C SER A 554 -6.54 -5.40 9.47
N HIS A 555 -5.98 -6.53 9.86
CA HIS A 555 -6.70 -7.81 9.94
C HIS A 555 -7.92 -7.77 10.89
N ASP A 556 -7.83 -6.97 11.95
CA ASP A 556 -8.89 -6.79 12.95
C ASP A 556 -9.87 -5.64 12.63
N ASP A 557 -9.79 -5.08 11.43
CA ASP A 557 -10.57 -3.94 10.97
C ASP A 557 -10.44 -2.66 11.84
N SER A 558 -9.44 -2.60 12.72
CA SER A 558 -9.26 -1.47 13.64
C SER A 558 -8.53 -0.29 13.03
N LYS A 559 -7.89 -0.48 11.86
CA LYS A 559 -7.10 0.57 11.20
C LYS A 559 -7.27 0.54 9.68
N VAL A 560 -7.30 1.72 9.08
CA VAL A 560 -7.09 1.94 7.64
C VAL A 560 -5.88 2.86 7.47
N ILE A 561 -4.92 2.43 6.65
CA ILE A 561 -3.71 3.18 6.35
C ILE A 561 -3.76 3.64 4.88
N VAL A 562 -3.54 4.93 4.65
CA VAL A 562 -3.46 5.52 3.31
C VAL A 562 -2.10 6.13 3.12
N ASN A 563 -1.30 5.57 2.23
CA ASN A 563 0.02 6.06 1.88
C ASN A 563 -0.05 6.82 0.55
N LEU A 564 0.44 8.06 0.54
CA LEU A 564 0.43 8.97 -0.60
C LEU A 564 1.84 9.45 -0.90
N PHE A 565 2.22 9.45 -2.17
CA PHE A 565 3.41 10.17 -2.63
C PHE A 565 3.02 11.24 -3.63
N SER A 566 3.43 12.48 -3.38
CA SER A 566 3.21 13.62 -4.25
C SER A 566 4.53 14.06 -4.91
N GLU A 567 4.62 13.92 -6.24
CA GLU A 567 5.79 14.39 -6.99
C GLU A 567 5.78 15.93 -7.12
N GLY A 568 4.61 16.52 -7.37
CA GLY A 568 4.38 17.96 -7.47
C GLY A 568 3.66 18.51 -6.25
N SER A 569 3.64 19.84 -6.11
CA SER A 569 2.79 20.50 -5.12
C SER A 569 1.33 20.44 -5.56
N LEU A 570 0.46 19.92 -4.71
CA LEU A 570 -0.97 19.78 -4.97
C LEU A 570 -1.76 20.54 -3.89
N SER A 571 -2.75 21.31 -4.34
CA SER A 571 -3.65 22.05 -3.45
C SER A 571 -5.03 21.38 -3.42
N ASN A 572 -5.73 21.51 -2.29
CA ASN A 572 -7.10 21.00 -2.11
C ASN A 572 -7.24 19.52 -2.47
N VAL A 573 -6.33 18.69 -1.95
CA VAL A 573 -6.47 17.23 -2.05
C VAL A 573 -7.39 16.76 -0.95
N ASN A 574 -8.48 16.11 -1.33
CA ASN A 574 -9.44 15.54 -0.41
C ASN A 574 -9.15 14.04 -0.24
N ILE A 575 -9.07 13.57 0.99
CA ILE A 575 -8.96 12.15 1.30
C ILE A 575 -10.27 11.72 1.93
N GLU A 576 -10.89 10.69 1.38
CA GLU A 576 -12.09 10.08 1.95
C GLU A 576 -11.78 9.51 3.33
N ILE A 577 -12.62 9.83 4.30
CA ILE A 577 -12.51 9.32 5.65
C ILE A 577 -13.19 7.96 5.69
N PRO A 578 -12.50 6.88 6.09
CA PRO A 578 -13.09 5.55 6.20
C PRO A 578 -14.29 5.54 7.13
N GLU A 579 -15.26 4.67 6.84
CA GLU A 579 -16.44 4.53 7.68
C GLU A 579 -16.06 4.05 9.09
N GLY A 580 -16.61 4.68 10.12
CA GLY A 580 -16.29 4.36 11.51
C GLY A 580 -14.97 4.93 12.02
N ALA A 581 -14.27 5.75 11.24
CA ALA A 581 -13.04 6.40 11.69
C ALA A 581 -13.30 7.34 12.86
N ILE A 582 -12.52 7.18 13.94
CA ILE A 582 -12.62 7.96 15.19
C ILE A 582 -11.42 8.88 15.42
N SER A 583 -10.31 8.61 14.76
CA SER A 583 -9.11 9.46 14.78
C SER A 583 -8.25 9.25 13.55
N VAL A 584 -7.35 10.18 13.26
CA VAL A 584 -6.33 10.06 12.23
C VAL A 584 -4.99 10.56 12.75
N GLU A 585 -3.93 9.81 12.46
CA GLU A 585 -2.55 10.26 12.61
C GLU A 585 -1.97 10.52 11.22
N HIS A 586 -1.25 11.62 11.05
CA HIS A 586 -0.67 12.02 9.78
C HIS A 586 0.86 12.12 9.89
N PHE A 587 1.57 11.25 9.17
CA PHE A 587 3.02 11.23 9.11
C PHE A 587 3.52 11.81 7.79
N VAL A 588 4.63 12.56 7.82
CA VAL A 588 5.21 13.20 6.63
C VAL A 588 6.70 12.97 6.55
N THR A 589 7.19 12.71 5.33
CA THR A 589 8.61 12.77 4.96
C THR A 589 8.76 13.60 3.69
N SER A 590 9.65 14.59 3.70
CA SER A 590 9.95 15.46 2.56
C SER A 590 11.43 15.85 2.52
N ASP A 591 11.85 16.61 1.52
CA ASP A 591 13.20 17.19 1.48
C ASP A 591 13.39 18.35 2.48
N GLN A 592 12.31 18.79 3.12
CA GLN A 592 12.37 19.70 4.26
C GLN A 592 12.79 18.94 5.53
N ASP A 593 12.48 19.47 6.69
CA ASP A 593 12.87 18.88 7.98
C ASP A 593 11.97 17.71 8.43
N GLU A 594 10.92 17.36 7.64
CA GLU A 594 10.06 16.24 7.96
C GLU A 594 10.77 14.89 7.67
N ASN A 595 10.84 14.06 8.70
CA ASN A 595 11.49 12.76 8.69
C ASN A 595 10.61 11.72 9.41
N PHE A 596 9.55 11.24 8.75
CA PHE A 596 8.50 10.44 9.36
C PHE A 596 7.88 11.18 10.56
N SER A 597 7.67 12.48 10.37
CA SER A 597 7.22 13.39 11.42
C SER A 597 5.70 13.30 11.58
N LEU A 598 5.24 13.08 12.80
CA LEU A 598 3.81 13.14 13.12
C LEU A 598 3.35 14.61 13.10
N ILE A 599 2.45 14.91 12.19
CA ILE A 599 1.82 16.21 12.07
C ILE A 599 0.51 16.20 12.86
N THR A 600 0.40 17.09 13.83
CA THR A 600 -0.84 17.25 14.56
C THR A 600 -1.83 17.99 13.67
N THR A 601 -2.85 17.31 13.17
CA THR A 601 -3.89 17.92 12.34
C THR A 601 -5.18 18.03 13.12
N ASP A 602 -5.68 19.25 13.30
CA ASP A 602 -7.04 19.53 13.78
C ASP A 602 -8.08 19.44 12.63
N ILE A 603 -7.74 18.72 11.53
CA ILE A 603 -8.47 18.76 10.24
C ILE A 603 -9.44 17.58 10.09
N PHE A 604 -9.81 16.94 11.16
CA PHE A 604 -10.80 15.87 11.10
C PHE A 604 -12.22 16.50 11.05
N ASP A 605 -12.72 16.71 9.83
CA ASP A 605 -14.09 17.22 9.61
C ASP A 605 -15.03 16.04 9.31
N LEU A 606 -15.69 15.56 10.35
CA LEU A 606 -16.67 14.47 10.27
C LEU A 606 -17.93 14.84 9.46
N ASP A 607 -18.21 16.14 9.31
CA ASP A 607 -19.44 16.59 8.64
C ASP A 607 -19.34 16.46 7.11
N ASN A 608 -18.12 16.39 6.54
CA ASN A 608 -17.88 16.38 5.09
C ASN A 608 -17.44 15.02 4.53
N ASN A 609 -17.25 14.00 5.33
CA ASN A 609 -16.66 12.70 4.97
C ASN A 609 -15.28 12.77 4.30
N TYR A 610 -14.66 13.95 4.24
CA TYR A 610 -13.36 14.18 3.61
C TYR A 610 -12.46 15.02 4.50
N MET A 611 -11.18 14.68 4.44
CA MET A 611 -10.10 15.50 4.97
C MET A 611 -9.42 16.22 3.81
N SER A 612 -9.35 17.57 3.84
CA SER A 612 -8.75 18.39 2.78
C SER A 612 -7.41 18.95 3.23
N LEU A 613 -6.39 18.81 2.37
CA LEU A 613 -5.04 19.31 2.65
C LEU A 613 -4.29 19.72 1.39
N ASN A 614 -3.18 20.43 1.58
CA ASN A 614 -2.21 20.70 0.52
C ASN A 614 -1.01 19.76 0.70
N LEU A 615 -0.56 19.16 -0.40
CA LEU A 615 0.61 18.30 -0.43
C LEU A 615 1.80 19.06 -1.00
N GLY A 616 2.95 18.98 -0.35
CA GLY A 616 4.21 19.49 -0.87
C GLY A 616 4.73 18.67 -2.05
N ALA A 617 5.60 19.26 -2.86
CA ALA A 617 6.32 18.50 -3.88
C ALA A 617 7.32 17.54 -3.23
N MET A 618 7.56 16.40 -3.86
CA MET A 618 8.49 15.37 -3.39
C MET A 618 8.27 15.03 -1.92
N SER A 619 7.02 14.67 -1.57
CA SER A 619 6.65 14.37 -0.19
C SER A 619 5.84 13.08 -0.08
N MET A 620 6.16 12.29 0.95
CA MET A 620 5.45 11.08 1.34
C MET A 620 4.57 11.37 2.54
N HIS A 621 3.32 11.00 2.47
CA HIS A 621 2.33 11.17 3.52
C HIS A 621 1.68 9.84 3.87
N SER A 622 1.47 9.59 5.15
CA SER A 622 0.67 8.47 5.63
C SER A 622 -0.40 8.92 6.59
N PHE A 623 -1.61 8.47 6.35
CA PHE A 623 -2.77 8.69 7.21
C PHE A 623 -3.16 7.36 7.83
N VAL A 624 -3.11 7.29 9.15
CA VAL A 624 -3.51 6.12 9.94
C VAL A 624 -4.84 6.44 10.60
N PHE A 625 -5.91 5.95 10.01
CA PHE A 625 -7.25 6.07 10.59
C PHE A 625 -7.46 4.94 11.61
N SER A 626 -7.85 5.30 12.83
CA SER A 626 -8.36 4.32 13.81
C SER A 626 -9.87 4.14 13.61
N ILE A 627 -10.30 2.90 13.48
CA ILE A 627 -11.69 2.54 13.19
C ILE A 627 -12.33 1.93 14.43
N ASP A 628 -13.52 2.38 14.76
CA ASP A 628 -14.40 1.69 15.70
C ASP A 628 -15.37 0.79 14.91
N SER A 629 -15.02 -0.48 14.79
CA SER A 629 -15.81 -1.46 14.04
C SER A 629 -17.24 -1.66 14.60
N SER A 630 -17.49 -1.27 15.84
CA SER A 630 -18.86 -1.27 16.39
C SER A 630 -19.75 -0.21 15.76
N LEU A 631 -19.16 0.79 15.08
CA LEU A 631 -19.84 1.85 14.35
C LEU A 631 -20.10 1.48 12.88
N SER A 632 -19.37 0.51 12.31
CA SER A 632 -19.47 0.11 10.89
C SER A 632 -20.48 -1.03 10.60
N SER A 633 -21.02 -1.71 11.63
CA SER A 633 -21.78 -2.96 11.46
C SER A 633 -23.30 -2.84 11.45
N ASN A 634 -23.88 -1.69 11.11
CA ASN A 634 -25.34 -1.59 10.93
C ASN A 634 -25.72 -1.15 9.53
N ASN A 635 -26.09 -2.11 8.70
CA ASN A 635 -26.86 -1.96 7.45
C ASN A 635 -28.29 -1.40 7.69
N ASP A 636 -28.45 -0.42 8.56
CA ASP A 636 -29.66 0.38 8.69
C ASP A 636 -29.28 1.85 8.49
N PHE A 637 -29.24 2.27 7.22
CA PHE A 637 -29.26 3.68 6.82
C PHE A 637 -30.59 4.34 7.18
N LEU A 638 -30.95 4.27 8.44
CA LEU A 638 -31.74 5.30 9.07
C LEU A 638 -30.76 6.20 9.81
N LEU A 639 -30.64 7.42 9.30
CA LEU A 639 -29.94 8.57 9.90
C LEU A 639 -30.05 8.52 11.43
N ASP A 640 -29.17 7.81 12.11
CA ASP A 640 -29.11 7.85 13.56
C ASP A 640 -28.32 9.11 13.97
N SER A 641 -29.07 10.24 13.93
CA SER A 641 -28.63 11.52 14.48
C SER A 641 -28.26 11.46 15.99
N ASN A 642 -28.23 10.24 16.56
CA ASN A 642 -28.11 9.99 17.99
C ASN A 642 -26.74 9.49 18.44
N LYS A 643 -25.79 9.20 17.54
CA LYS A 643 -24.47 8.73 17.98
C LYS A 643 -23.63 9.85 18.56
N VAL A 644 -23.06 9.61 19.74
CA VAL A 644 -22.18 10.52 20.47
C VAL A 644 -20.90 9.81 20.84
N ILE A 645 -19.77 10.44 20.56
CA ILE A 645 -18.45 9.97 20.98
C ILE A 645 -18.10 10.60 22.33
N LEU A 646 -17.66 9.78 23.28
CA LEU A 646 -17.25 10.19 24.62
C LEU A 646 -15.73 9.96 24.77
N PHE A 647 -14.95 11.04 24.99
CA PHE A 647 -13.51 10.94 25.16
C PHE A 647 -12.97 11.94 26.19
N PRO A 648 -12.00 11.57 27.05
CA PRO A 648 -11.56 10.20 27.36
C PRO A 648 -12.59 9.44 28.19
N ASN A 649 -12.70 8.12 27.99
CA ASN A 649 -13.56 7.27 28.78
C ASN A 649 -12.74 6.06 29.29
N PRO A 650 -12.46 5.93 30.62
CA PRO A 650 -12.99 6.77 31.71
C PRO A 650 -12.36 8.17 31.78
N ALA A 651 -13.19 9.16 32.10
CA ALA A 651 -12.77 10.57 32.27
C ALA A 651 -12.21 10.83 33.67
N LYS A 652 -11.16 11.68 33.76
CA LYS A 652 -10.58 12.10 35.07
C LYS A 652 -11.15 13.41 35.56
N SER A 653 -11.11 14.46 34.75
CA SER A 653 -11.57 15.79 35.10
C SER A 653 -12.46 16.40 34.02
N GLN A 654 -12.34 16.00 32.80
CA GLN A 654 -13.13 16.47 31.67
C GLN A 654 -13.52 15.31 30.77
N LEU A 655 -14.75 15.36 30.24
CA LEU A 655 -15.30 14.46 29.24
C LEU A 655 -15.77 15.30 28.06
N GLU A 656 -15.32 14.96 26.89
CA GLU A 656 -15.81 15.53 25.65
C GLU A 656 -16.89 14.63 25.06
N LEU A 657 -18.03 15.25 24.69
CA LEU A 657 -19.09 14.63 23.92
C LEU A 657 -19.06 15.25 22.52
N SER A 658 -18.72 14.47 21.52
CA SER A 658 -18.73 14.89 20.13
C SER A 658 -19.93 14.30 19.40
N PHE A 659 -20.62 15.15 18.65
CA PHE A 659 -21.88 14.85 17.97
C PHE A 659 -21.70 15.07 16.46
N ARG A 660 -22.30 14.24 15.64
CA ARG A 660 -22.24 14.37 14.19
C ARG A 660 -22.88 15.67 13.66
N LEU A 661 -23.91 16.17 14.32
CA LEU A 661 -24.63 17.38 13.90
C LEU A 661 -24.49 18.50 14.94
N SER A 662 -24.28 19.73 14.46
CA SER A 662 -24.29 20.91 15.32
C SER A 662 -25.74 21.36 15.62
N LEU A 663 -26.29 20.88 16.71
CA LEU A 663 -27.67 21.16 17.14
C LEU A 663 -27.69 21.69 18.58
N GLU A 664 -28.81 22.38 18.97
CA GLU A 664 -29.11 22.67 20.36
C GLU A 664 -29.55 21.39 21.07
N ARG A 665 -28.94 21.06 22.23
CA ARG A 665 -29.20 19.80 22.94
C ARG A 665 -29.40 19.98 24.41
N GLU A 666 -30.31 19.18 24.97
CA GLU A 666 -30.42 18.96 26.40
C GLU A 666 -29.68 17.66 26.75
N LEU A 667 -28.64 17.77 27.56
CA LEU A 667 -27.87 16.63 28.08
C LEU A 667 -28.39 16.27 29.47
N ILE A 668 -28.68 15.00 29.70
CA ILE A 668 -29.11 14.47 31.00
C ILE A 668 -28.15 13.33 31.37
N ILE A 669 -27.62 13.36 32.60
CA ILE A 669 -26.73 12.30 33.13
C ILE A 669 -27.44 11.63 34.29
N TYR A 670 -27.45 10.30 34.30
CA TYR A 670 -28.02 9.48 35.36
C TYR A 670 -26.94 8.64 36.04
N ASP A 671 -27.07 8.43 37.34
CA ASP A 671 -26.24 7.45 38.06
C ASP A 671 -26.65 6.00 37.74
N VAL A 672 -25.95 5.02 38.33
CA VAL A 672 -26.24 3.59 38.16
C VAL A 672 -27.62 3.15 38.66
N ASN A 673 -28.27 3.94 39.50
CA ASN A 673 -29.60 3.68 40.01
C ASN A 673 -30.69 4.38 39.18
N GLY A 674 -30.33 5.12 38.11
CA GLY A 674 -31.24 5.86 37.27
C GLY A 674 -31.66 7.22 37.84
N LEU A 675 -30.97 7.75 38.87
CA LEU A 675 -31.20 9.08 39.39
C LEU A 675 -30.52 10.13 38.53
N GLU A 676 -31.25 11.19 38.16
CA GLU A 676 -30.71 12.32 37.40
C GLU A 676 -29.68 13.10 38.23
N VAL A 677 -28.44 13.16 37.74
CA VAL A 677 -27.29 13.85 38.36
C VAL A 677 -27.02 15.20 37.72
N LEU A 678 -27.28 15.33 36.42
CA LEU A 678 -27.12 16.56 35.66
C LEU A 678 -28.21 16.64 34.59
N LYS A 679 -28.79 17.85 34.45
CA LYS A 679 -29.62 18.21 33.31
C LYS A 679 -29.25 19.61 32.85
N LYS A 680 -28.78 19.74 31.58
CA LYS A 680 -28.33 21.04 31.08
C LYS A 680 -28.55 21.16 29.58
N THR A 681 -29.02 22.33 29.15
CA THR A 681 -29.13 22.66 27.72
C THR A 681 -27.87 23.35 27.25
N TYR A 682 -27.34 22.88 26.10
CA TYR A 682 -26.19 23.44 25.43
C TYR A 682 -26.64 24.08 24.10
N PRO A 683 -26.04 25.24 23.73
CA PRO A 683 -26.36 25.90 22.47
C PRO A 683 -25.91 25.03 21.29
N LYS A 684 -26.34 25.41 20.10
CA LYS A 684 -25.98 24.72 18.85
C LYS A 684 -24.47 24.50 18.77
N SER A 685 -24.05 23.22 18.87
CA SER A 685 -22.65 22.79 18.85
C SER A 685 -22.58 21.31 18.45
N ASN A 686 -21.52 20.91 17.78
CA ASN A 686 -21.13 19.52 17.54
C ASN A 686 -20.22 18.96 18.65
N LYS A 687 -19.86 19.81 19.64
CA LYS A 687 -18.98 19.43 20.74
C LYS A 687 -19.42 20.02 22.05
N ILE A 688 -19.46 19.22 23.10
CA ILE A 688 -19.73 19.65 24.49
C ILE A 688 -18.55 19.15 25.34
N ILE A 689 -17.92 20.06 26.08
CA ILE A 689 -16.94 19.72 27.11
C ILE A 689 -17.62 19.77 28.48
N LEU A 690 -17.64 18.65 29.17
CA LEU A 690 -18.18 18.46 30.47
C LEU A 690 -17.06 18.36 31.51
N ASN A 691 -17.07 19.23 32.54
CA ASN A 691 -16.26 19.02 33.73
C ASN A 691 -16.84 17.84 34.51
N THR A 692 -16.06 16.82 34.81
CA THR A 692 -16.49 15.59 35.49
C THR A 692 -16.10 15.54 36.97
N GLU A 693 -15.48 16.59 37.50
CA GLU A 693 -15.04 16.64 38.93
C GLU A 693 -16.18 16.51 39.95
N PHE A 694 -17.41 16.81 39.55
CA PHE A 694 -18.60 16.65 40.40
C PHE A 694 -19.18 15.21 40.34
N LEU A 695 -18.72 14.36 39.41
CA LEU A 695 -19.13 12.97 39.30
C LEU A 695 -18.28 12.12 40.24
N SER A 696 -18.90 11.28 41.06
CA SER A 696 -18.16 10.28 41.83
C SER A 696 -17.58 9.22 40.91
N SER A 697 -16.56 8.46 41.34
CA SER A 697 -15.92 7.41 40.57
C SER A 697 -16.82 6.17 40.35
N CYS A 698 -17.89 6.34 39.56
CA CYS A 698 -18.90 5.33 39.25
C CYS A 698 -19.26 5.38 37.76
N CYS A 699 -20.01 4.37 37.31
CA CYS A 699 -20.59 4.36 35.96
C CYS A 699 -21.78 5.31 35.87
N TYR A 700 -21.92 6.01 34.77
CA TYR A 700 -23.00 6.93 34.46
C TYR A 700 -23.60 6.62 33.11
N SER A 701 -24.90 6.81 32.94
CA SER A 701 -25.57 6.78 31.66
C SER A 701 -25.90 8.19 31.18
N PHE A 702 -25.81 8.41 29.88
CA PHE A 702 -26.03 9.69 29.24
C PHE A 702 -27.27 9.61 28.36
N SER A 703 -28.13 10.63 28.41
CA SER A 703 -29.29 10.80 27.53
C SER A 703 -29.30 12.23 27.01
N TRP A 704 -29.68 12.42 25.74
CA TRP A 704 -29.81 13.75 25.13
C TRP A 704 -31.09 13.85 24.31
N ARG A 705 -31.59 15.07 24.21
CA ARG A 705 -32.72 15.40 23.36
C ARG A 705 -32.36 16.62 22.52
N TRP A 706 -32.78 16.64 21.27
CA TRP A 706 -32.63 17.80 20.40
C TRP A 706 -33.98 18.37 20.01
N TRP A 707 -33.96 19.63 19.64
CA TRP A 707 -35.14 20.33 19.13
C TRP A 707 -34.88 20.68 17.68
N SER A 708 -35.62 20.08 16.72
CA SER A 708 -35.77 20.60 15.39
C SER A 708 -36.75 21.74 15.39
N LYS A 709 -36.33 22.93 15.01
CA LYS A 709 -37.24 24.01 14.63
C LYS A 709 -37.51 23.93 13.17
#